data_d544d5019b4a1dd2ce04b0d523e6f636
#
_entry.id   d544d5019b4a1dd2ce04b0d523e6f636
#
_cell.length_a   1.000
_cell.length_b   1.000
_cell.length_c   1.000
_cell.angle_alpha   90.00
_cell.angle_beta   90.00
_cell.angle_gamma   90.00
#
_symmetry.space_group_name_H-M   'P 1'
#
loop_
_entity.id
_entity.type
_entity.pdbx_description
1 polymer ?
#
loop_
_entity_poly.entity_id
_entity_poly.type
_entity_poly.pdbx_seq_one_letter_code
_entity_poly.pdbx_strand_id
1 'polypeptide(L)'
;MRAQDLDWLRDGSVNLLSLDLGRWSDITVIDDKRVGDLVRERAGSSTVPLTLSQGIAVAKRAGAGMLVMGDFYKVGGGARLVANVFDVRTGTKVRTASQQAMQSDSLLTVFSPLALGVLAVPPPPDAKLGAIGTTRIDAYQAYLDGVRALNRFDLETAVAAFNRALSIDSTFALAHYKLSQALGWGESDKNVASRNAHAQAAERFGVSLPPRERTLIASQAAQTDNDYNRSCTLLTPLVARDSNDVEALYEWGECNYHDTTLVRLADTTRGHFVGDWNTSLRAMTRVLELDPGFHLAFNHILDILSSDARFTMWCQPDGKQCQQYFGLLRRDHDSLVITPIARFIDAAAYDSEYHRSVRERPHFSNLRAAQRIAQAWVEADPGEDRAHYYLGHVLLILGDVEHADSELRLVRAGHDPYLRFIRLRDRIEASVKLGHGAEGRALLDTLVREFQDSASDYSFGPMDLIFGRPDRLRRFQARTYRNWGPVGMRYYPEISRAVLGIPGDSVNAIEHAWFDSNGVPNCRNPVCRRSYLVLTMIFALRTPRTWWPPFPQDPVDIRMDGAAAMSRGDTAALRRGAVTLDSLSRAIAAAGYEDEADEIVAADAFLLLHDSTAALQSMRFFVDSVIPTMPMMRTINLSLPLAGPLWPRAMLLRADLEAAKGNAAAARYWYSRVADLWAEAGPELQPTLARIHRALGG
;
A
#
# COMPACT_ATOMS: atom_id res chain seq x y z
N MET A 1 -3.47 -32.09 -38.60
CA MET A 1 -2.28 -31.52 -37.94
C MET A 1 -2.65 -30.16 -37.39
N ARG A 2 -2.54 -29.94 -36.11
CA ARG A 2 -2.68 -28.57 -35.54
C ARG A 2 -1.41 -27.81 -35.94
N ALA A 3 -1.56 -26.61 -36.50
CA ALA A 3 -0.41 -25.81 -36.87
C ALA A 3 0.07 -25.04 -35.61
N GLN A 4 1.23 -25.40 -35.07
CA GLN A 4 1.85 -24.73 -33.91
C GLN A 4 1.93 -23.21 -34.11
N ASP A 5 2.11 -22.74 -35.35
CA ASP A 5 2.16 -21.31 -35.70
C ASP A 5 0.84 -20.55 -35.45
N LEU A 6 -0.27 -21.25 -35.16
CA LEU A 6 -1.60 -20.67 -34.93
C LEU A 6 -2.10 -20.90 -33.49
N ASP A 7 -1.27 -21.43 -32.60
CA ASP A 7 -1.69 -21.72 -31.22
C ASP A 7 -2.12 -20.47 -30.44
N TRP A 8 -1.55 -19.30 -30.76
CA TRP A 8 -1.96 -18.02 -30.21
C TRP A 8 -3.43 -17.68 -30.50
N LEU A 9 -4.03 -18.23 -31.61
CA LEU A 9 -5.43 -18.02 -31.93
C LEU A 9 -6.39 -18.58 -30.88
N ARG A 10 -5.95 -19.51 -30.04
CA ARG A 10 -6.79 -20.06 -28.99
C ARG A 10 -7.29 -18.96 -28.05
N ASP A 11 -6.38 -18.16 -27.49
CA ASP A 11 -6.70 -17.07 -26.60
C ASP A 11 -7.06 -15.80 -27.41
N GLY A 12 -6.29 -15.49 -28.44
CA GLY A 12 -6.48 -14.33 -29.29
C GLY A 12 -7.81 -14.31 -30.05
N SER A 13 -8.36 -15.50 -30.46
CA SER A 13 -9.65 -15.53 -31.14
C SER A 13 -10.82 -15.20 -30.21
N VAL A 14 -10.74 -15.56 -28.94
CA VAL A 14 -11.77 -15.20 -27.94
C VAL A 14 -11.77 -13.70 -27.75
N ASN A 15 -10.62 -13.10 -27.51
CA ASN A 15 -10.48 -11.65 -27.34
C ASN A 15 -10.94 -10.89 -28.60
N LEU A 16 -10.46 -11.27 -29.80
CA LEU A 16 -10.83 -10.61 -31.05
C LEU A 16 -12.32 -10.68 -31.35
N LEU A 17 -12.94 -11.84 -31.13
CA LEU A 17 -14.37 -12.02 -31.32
C LEU A 17 -15.17 -11.22 -30.29
N SER A 18 -14.73 -11.19 -29.04
CA SER A 18 -15.35 -10.41 -27.96
C SER A 18 -15.29 -8.91 -28.25
N LEU A 19 -14.17 -8.38 -28.73
CA LEU A 19 -14.02 -6.99 -29.15
C LEU A 19 -15.03 -6.61 -30.26
N ASP A 20 -15.18 -7.46 -31.30
CA ASP A 20 -16.12 -7.17 -32.37
C ASP A 20 -17.57 -7.34 -31.91
N LEU A 21 -17.91 -8.37 -31.14
CA LEU A 21 -19.24 -8.57 -30.56
C LEU A 21 -19.65 -7.44 -29.60
N GLY A 22 -18.70 -6.87 -28.85
CA GLY A 22 -18.94 -5.74 -27.95
C GLY A 22 -19.38 -4.42 -28.61
N ARG A 23 -19.44 -4.37 -29.92
CA ARG A 23 -19.97 -3.21 -30.69
C ARG A 23 -21.49 -3.11 -30.65
N TRP A 24 -22.18 -4.22 -30.39
CA TRP A 24 -23.63 -4.24 -30.25
C TRP A 24 -24.05 -3.94 -28.82
N SER A 25 -24.78 -2.86 -28.64
CA SER A 25 -25.18 -2.38 -27.29
C SER A 25 -26.29 -3.23 -26.65
N ASP A 26 -27.00 -4.03 -27.44
CA ASP A 26 -28.11 -4.88 -27.01
C ASP A 26 -27.69 -6.29 -26.57
N ILE A 27 -26.41 -6.61 -26.69
CA ILE A 27 -25.83 -7.86 -26.15
C ILE A 27 -24.79 -7.55 -25.12
N THR A 28 -24.66 -8.45 -24.12
CA THR A 28 -23.56 -8.46 -23.18
C THR A 28 -22.63 -9.62 -23.51
N VAL A 29 -21.38 -9.29 -23.82
CA VAL A 29 -20.34 -10.27 -24.09
C VAL A 29 -19.64 -10.56 -22.75
N ILE A 30 -19.59 -11.84 -22.36
CA ILE A 30 -18.88 -12.25 -21.15
C ILE A 30 -17.38 -11.99 -21.37
N ASP A 31 -16.76 -11.37 -20.39
CA ASP A 31 -15.34 -11.05 -20.39
C ASP A 31 -14.47 -12.26 -20.76
N ASP A 32 -13.50 -12.06 -21.66
CA ASP A 32 -12.68 -13.13 -22.23
C ASP A 32 -11.74 -13.76 -21.21
N LYS A 33 -11.27 -13.01 -20.21
CA LYS A 33 -10.47 -13.52 -19.08
C LYS A 33 -11.31 -14.46 -18.24
N ARG A 34 -12.52 -14.03 -17.85
CA ARG A 34 -13.47 -14.88 -17.10
C ARG A 34 -13.77 -16.19 -17.84
N VAL A 35 -13.99 -16.13 -19.15
CA VAL A 35 -14.16 -17.32 -19.98
C VAL A 35 -12.92 -18.19 -19.91
N GLY A 36 -11.73 -17.62 -20.03
CA GLY A 36 -10.46 -18.32 -19.97
C GLY A 36 -10.25 -19.05 -18.62
N ASP A 37 -10.59 -18.41 -17.52
CA ASP A 37 -10.45 -18.97 -16.16
C ASP A 37 -11.42 -20.13 -15.93
N LEU A 38 -12.69 -19.95 -16.28
CA LEU A 38 -13.70 -21.02 -16.19
C LEU A 38 -13.33 -22.22 -17.06
N VAL A 39 -12.68 -22.00 -18.20
CA VAL A 39 -12.14 -23.06 -19.05
C VAL A 39 -10.99 -23.78 -18.37
N ARG A 40 -10.02 -23.05 -17.80
CA ARG A 40 -8.88 -23.65 -17.09
C ARG A 40 -9.31 -24.47 -15.87
N GLU A 41 -10.21 -23.92 -15.07
CA GLU A 41 -10.77 -24.62 -13.92
C GLU A 41 -11.45 -25.94 -14.31
N ARG A 42 -12.14 -25.98 -15.44
CA ARG A 42 -12.89 -27.16 -15.89
C ARG A 42 -12.04 -28.19 -16.64
N ALA A 43 -11.08 -27.73 -17.41
CA ALA A 43 -10.29 -28.58 -18.32
C ALA A 43 -8.91 -28.98 -17.74
N GLY A 44 -8.48 -28.40 -16.63
CA GLY A 44 -7.20 -28.67 -15.95
C GLY A 44 -5.96 -28.27 -16.75
N SER A 45 -6.04 -28.15 -18.07
CA SER A 45 -4.98 -27.73 -18.97
C SER A 45 -5.57 -27.07 -20.21
N SER A 46 -5.02 -25.92 -20.58
CA SER A 46 -5.45 -25.17 -21.77
C SER A 46 -5.16 -25.89 -23.10
N THR A 47 -4.49 -27.03 -23.12
CA THR A 47 -4.08 -27.75 -24.32
C THR A 47 -5.15 -28.71 -24.87
N VAL A 48 -6.14 -29.10 -24.06
CA VAL A 48 -7.20 -30.02 -24.45
C VAL A 48 -8.41 -29.24 -24.99
N PRO A 49 -8.97 -29.60 -26.19
CA PRO A 49 -10.20 -28.99 -26.68
C PRO A 49 -11.37 -29.32 -25.75
N LEU A 50 -12.20 -28.30 -25.45
CA LEU A 50 -13.45 -28.51 -24.73
C LEU A 50 -14.42 -29.36 -25.55
N THR A 51 -15.07 -30.30 -24.91
CA THR A 51 -16.30 -30.93 -25.44
C THR A 51 -17.46 -29.93 -25.36
N LEU A 52 -18.51 -30.13 -26.17
CA LEU A 52 -19.71 -29.28 -26.12
C LEU A 52 -20.33 -29.26 -24.71
N SER A 53 -20.38 -30.43 -24.04
CA SER A 53 -20.88 -30.52 -22.67
C SER A 53 -20.10 -29.68 -21.68
N GLN A 54 -18.78 -29.68 -21.79
CA GLN A 54 -17.90 -28.81 -20.97
C GLN A 54 -18.11 -27.34 -21.29
N GLY A 55 -18.20 -26.99 -22.57
CA GLY A 55 -18.45 -25.61 -23.00
C GLY A 55 -19.79 -25.07 -22.48
N ILE A 56 -20.86 -25.88 -22.52
CA ILE A 56 -22.17 -25.51 -21.96
C ILE A 56 -22.09 -25.36 -20.44
N ALA A 57 -21.34 -26.20 -19.74
CA ALA A 57 -21.16 -26.07 -18.30
C ALA A 57 -20.43 -24.77 -17.94
N VAL A 58 -19.39 -24.41 -18.68
CA VAL A 58 -18.68 -23.12 -18.56
C VAL A 58 -19.64 -21.95 -18.81
N ALA A 59 -20.40 -21.98 -19.92
CA ALA A 59 -21.34 -20.93 -20.26
C ALA A 59 -22.45 -20.74 -19.20
N LYS A 60 -22.99 -21.82 -18.65
CA LYS A 60 -23.95 -21.77 -17.54
C LYS A 60 -23.37 -21.10 -16.30
N ARG A 61 -22.13 -21.44 -15.93
CA ARG A 61 -21.45 -20.86 -14.79
C ARG A 61 -21.11 -19.37 -15.01
N ALA A 62 -20.83 -19.01 -16.26
CA ALA A 62 -20.63 -17.62 -16.65
C ALA A 62 -21.95 -16.81 -16.69
N GLY A 63 -23.11 -17.46 -16.59
CA GLY A 63 -24.43 -16.81 -16.72
C GLY A 63 -24.82 -16.49 -18.17
N ALA A 64 -24.17 -17.08 -19.16
CA ALA A 64 -24.45 -16.84 -20.56
C ALA A 64 -25.67 -17.62 -21.06
N GLY A 65 -26.51 -16.99 -21.86
CA GLY A 65 -27.62 -17.65 -22.58
C GLY A 65 -27.20 -18.31 -23.90
N MET A 66 -26.13 -17.80 -24.50
CA MET A 66 -25.58 -18.28 -25.77
C MET A 66 -24.10 -18.63 -25.59
N LEU A 67 -23.65 -19.70 -26.26
CA LEU A 67 -22.26 -20.14 -26.29
C LEU A 67 -21.76 -20.14 -27.73
N VAL A 68 -20.60 -19.53 -27.95
CA VAL A 68 -19.87 -19.63 -29.21
C VAL A 68 -18.68 -20.57 -29.00
N MET A 69 -18.59 -21.65 -29.76
CA MET A 69 -17.44 -22.53 -29.82
C MET A 69 -16.86 -22.52 -31.23
N GLY A 70 -15.55 -22.36 -31.33
CA GLY A 70 -14.87 -22.27 -32.61
C GLY A 70 -13.77 -23.28 -32.80
N ASP A 71 -13.52 -23.57 -34.07
CA ASP A 71 -12.38 -24.34 -34.54
C ASP A 71 -11.63 -23.56 -35.60
N PHE A 72 -10.33 -23.75 -35.68
CA PHE A 72 -9.54 -23.20 -36.78
C PHE A 72 -8.71 -24.30 -37.44
N TYR A 73 -8.60 -24.19 -38.76
CA TYR A 73 -7.93 -25.15 -39.61
C TYR A 73 -6.93 -24.41 -40.49
N LYS A 74 -5.70 -24.91 -40.60
CA LYS A 74 -4.72 -24.38 -41.56
C LYS A 74 -5.16 -24.74 -42.99
N VAL A 75 -5.21 -23.75 -43.84
CA VAL A 75 -5.58 -23.91 -45.27
C VAL A 75 -4.59 -23.13 -46.11
N GLY A 76 -3.69 -23.83 -46.77
CA GLY A 76 -2.58 -23.18 -47.52
C GLY A 76 -1.70 -22.33 -46.64
N GLY A 77 -1.49 -21.06 -47.01
CA GLY A 77 -0.74 -20.07 -46.21
C GLY A 77 -1.57 -19.30 -45.18
N GLY A 78 -2.86 -19.62 -45.06
CA GLY A 78 -3.77 -18.97 -44.11
C GLY A 78 -4.53 -19.94 -43.22
N ALA A 79 -5.72 -19.53 -42.74
CA ALA A 79 -6.56 -20.35 -41.88
C ALA A 79 -8.04 -20.17 -42.18
N ARG A 80 -8.80 -21.23 -41.95
CA ARG A 80 -10.28 -21.20 -41.93
C ARG A 80 -10.73 -21.25 -40.45
N LEU A 81 -11.55 -20.30 -40.07
CA LEU A 81 -12.20 -20.20 -38.75
C LEU A 81 -13.66 -20.61 -38.92
N VAL A 82 -14.17 -21.44 -38.01
CA VAL A 82 -15.56 -21.87 -37.93
C VAL A 82 -16.05 -21.60 -36.54
N ALA A 83 -17.15 -20.85 -36.38
CA ALA A 83 -17.80 -20.55 -35.12
C ALA A 83 -19.19 -21.20 -35.09
N ASN A 84 -19.46 -22.04 -34.09
CA ASN A 84 -20.73 -22.66 -33.83
C ASN A 84 -21.41 -22.00 -32.65
N VAL A 85 -22.65 -21.55 -32.81
CA VAL A 85 -23.45 -20.90 -31.78
C VAL A 85 -24.44 -21.90 -31.21
N PHE A 86 -24.47 -22.02 -29.87
CA PHE A 86 -25.36 -22.94 -29.18
C PHE A 86 -26.23 -22.19 -28.17
N ASP A 87 -27.50 -22.57 -28.06
CA ASP A 87 -28.37 -22.19 -26.92
C ASP A 87 -27.94 -22.98 -25.69
N VAL A 88 -27.58 -22.27 -24.63
CA VAL A 88 -27.00 -22.87 -23.41
C VAL A 88 -28.05 -23.66 -22.62
N ARG A 89 -29.31 -23.29 -22.70
CA ARG A 89 -30.41 -23.97 -22.00
C ARG A 89 -30.74 -25.31 -22.63
N THR A 90 -30.79 -25.39 -23.96
CA THR A 90 -31.16 -26.59 -24.70
C THR A 90 -29.97 -27.44 -25.15
N GLY A 91 -28.77 -26.84 -25.24
CA GLY A 91 -27.59 -27.46 -25.81
C GLY A 91 -27.65 -27.61 -27.34
N THR A 92 -28.65 -27.03 -27.99
CA THR A 92 -28.85 -27.15 -29.45
C THR A 92 -28.00 -26.12 -30.20
N LYS A 93 -27.44 -26.55 -31.34
CA LYS A 93 -26.74 -25.63 -32.24
C LYS A 93 -27.74 -24.78 -32.97
N VAL A 94 -27.63 -23.47 -32.78
CA VAL A 94 -28.53 -22.46 -33.39
C VAL A 94 -27.99 -22.01 -34.74
N ARG A 95 -26.66 -21.90 -34.87
CA ARG A 95 -26.03 -21.33 -36.07
C ARG A 95 -24.59 -21.79 -36.23
N THR A 96 -24.08 -21.70 -37.45
CA THR A 96 -22.65 -21.81 -37.77
C THR A 96 -22.27 -20.65 -38.69
N ALA A 97 -21.17 -20.00 -38.35
CA ALA A 97 -20.51 -19.01 -39.19
C ALA A 97 -19.11 -19.51 -39.56
N SER A 98 -18.61 -19.19 -40.74
CA SER A 98 -17.22 -19.49 -41.10
C SER A 98 -16.61 -18.43 -41.96
N GLN A 99 -15.33 -18.17 -41.78
CA GLN A 99 -14.52 -17.23 -42.57
C GLN A 99 -13.16 -17.86 -42.87
N GLN A 100 -12.57 -17.43 -43.97
CA GLN A 100 -11.27 -17.92 -44.40
C GLN A 100 -10.32 -16.76 -44.70
N ALA A 101 -9.17 -16.77 -44.04
CA ALA A 101 -8.03 -15.94 -44.37
C ALA A 101 -7.14 -16.69 -45.36
N MET A 102 -6.84 -16.10 -46.48
CA MET A 102 -6.00 -16.74 -47.53
C MET A 102 -4.51 -16.68 -47.17
N GLN A 103 -4.11 -15.68 -46.37
CA GLN A 103 -2.75 -15.46 -45.88
C GLN A 103 -2.78 -15.16 -44.40
N SER A 104 -1.66 -15.41 -43.67
CA SER A 104 -1.54 -15.12 -42.27
C SER A 104 -1.84 -13.64 -41.94
N ASP A 105 -1.38 -12.71 -42.75
CA ASP A 105 -1.54 -11.27 -42.53
C ASP A 105 -3.02 -10.80 -42.59
N SER A 106 -3.92 -11.59 -43.17
CA SER A 106 -5.36 -11.29 -43.22
C SER A 106 -6.15 -11.94 -42.06
N LEU A 107 -5.53 -12.67 -41.14
CA LEU A 107 -6.22 -13.35 -40.04
C LEU A 107 -6.99 -12.41 -39.12
N LEU A 108 -6.46 -11.23 -38.81
CA LEU A 108 -7.16 -10.27 -37.95
C LEU A 108 -8.43 -9.70 -38.60
N THR A 109 -8.49 -9.60 -39.92
CA THR A 109 -9.59 -8.99 -40.63
C THR A 109 -10.81 -9.90 -40.78
N VAL A 110 -10.70 -11.21 -40.52
CA VAL A 110 -11.83 -12.16 -40.68
C VAL A 110 -12.74 -12.22 -39.45
N PHE A 111 -12.33 -11.66 -38.31
CA PHE A 111 -13.12 -11.75 -37.06
C PHE A 111 -14.41 -10.92 -37.15
N SER A 112 -14.39 -9.73 -37.76
CA SER A 112 -15.60 -8.92 -37.92
C SER A 112 -16.65 -9.56 -38.81
N PRO A 113 -16.35 -10.08 -40.02
CA PRO A 113 -17.28 -10.90 -40.75
C PRO A 113 -17.76 -12.14 -40.03
N LEU A 114 -16.89 -12.74 -39.18
CA LEU A 114 -17.27 -13.88 -38.38
C LEU A 114 -18.27 -13.48 -37.27
N ALA A 115 -18.08 -12.34 -36.58
CA ALA A 115 -19.01 -11.79 -35.62
C ALA A 115 -20.40 -11.50 -36.24
N LEU A 116 -20.43 -10.89 -37.41
CA LEU A 116 -21.66 -10.71 -38.17
C LEU A 116 -22.38 -12.03 -38.45
N GLY A 117 -21.64 -13.04 -38.84
CA GLY A 117 -22.21 -14.39 -39.09
C GLY A 117 -22.71 -15.05 -37.80
N VAL A 118 -22.04 -14.81 -36.65
CA VAL A 118 -22.44 -15.31 -35.34
C VAL A 118 -23.74 -14.68 -34.85
N LEU A 119 -23.88 -13.35 -34.96
CA LEU A 119 -25.08 -12.63 -34.54
C LEU A 119 -26.20 -12.68 -35.55
N ALA A 120 -25.90 -12.68 -36.85
CA ALA A 120 -26.84 -12.56 -37.99
C ALA A 120 -27.76 -11.32 -37.89
N VAL A 121 -27.24 -10.25 -37.35
CA VAL A 121 -27.87 -8.95 -37.27
C VAL A 121 -26.94 -7.91 -37.95
N PRO A 122 -27.49 -6.86 -38.55
CA PRO A 122 -26.66 -5.83 -39.14
C PRO A 122 -25.83 -5.15 -38.06
N PRO A 123 -24.63 -4.64 -38.42
CA PRO A 123 -23.82 -3.88 -37.49
C PRO A 123 -24.54 -2.57 -37.12
N PRO A 124 -24.27 -2.03 -35.92
CA PRO A 124 -24.68 -0.68 -35.55
C PRO A 124 -24.21 0.33 -36.62
N PRO A 125 -24.97 1.40 -36.92
CA PRO A 125 -24.67 2.36 -38.00
C PRO A 125 -23.26 2.96 -37.89
N ASP A 126 -22.76 3.12 -36.68
CA ASP A 126 -21.47 3.76 -36.38
C ASP A 126 -20.32 2.75 -36.18
N ALA A 127 -20.57 1.45 -36.34
CA ALA A 127 -19.57 0.41 -36.09
C ALA A 127 -18.55 0.36 -37.23
N LYS A 128 -17.32 0.77 -36.91
CA LYS A 128 -16.15 0.51 -37.76
C LYS A 128 -15.68 -0.91 -37.55
N LEU A 129 -16.29 -1.87 -38.24
CA LEU A 129 -15.92 -3.27 -38.17
C LEU A 129 -14.45 -3.49 -38.54
N GLY A 130 -13.75 -4.38 -37.84
CA GLY A 130 -12.35 -4.69 -38.10
C GLY A 130 -11.34 -3.76 -37.40
N ALA A 131 -11.81 -2.72 -36.73
CA ALA A 131 -10.91 -1.84 -35.99
C ALA A 131 -10.63 -2.42 -34.57
N ILE A 132 -9.67 -3.30 -34.48
CA ILE A 132 -9.16 -3.86 -33.22
C ILE A 132 -7.93 -3.11 -32.71
N GLY A 133 -7.60 -1.99 -33.32
CA GLY A 133 -6.46 -1.14 -32.93
C GLY A 133 -5.15 -1.46 -33.68
N THR A 134 -5.03 -2.61 -34.35
CA THR A 134 -3.90 -2.94 -35.22
C THR A 134 -4.29 -3.92 -36.31
N THR A 135 -3.58 -3.89 -37.45
CA THR A 135 -3.66 -4.90 -38.50
C THR A 135 -2.49 -5.87 -38.50
N ARG A 136 -1.52 -5.66 -37.55
CA ARG A 136 -0.29 -6.42 -37.49
C ARG A 136 -0.40 -7.56 -36.46
N ILE A 137 -0.34 -8.80 -36.93
CA ILE A 137 -0.43 -10.02 -36.08
C ILE A 137 0.68 -10.06 -35.04
N ASP A 138 1.89 -9.77 -35.44
CA ASP A 138 3.06 -9.75 -34.58
C ASP A 138 2.97 -8.69 -33.46
N ALA A 139 2.38 -7.51 -33.75
CA ALA A 139 2.05 -6.51 -32.74
C ALA A 139 0.99 -7.03 -31.76
N TYR A 140 -0.04 -7.67 -32.30
CA TYR A 140 -1.13 -8.21 -31.48
C TYR A 140 -0.66 -9.37 -30.57
N GLN A 141 0.22 -10.26 -31.07
CA GLN A 141 0.82 -11.32 -30.26
C GLN A 141 1.66 -10.74 -29.11
N ALA A 142 2.50 -9.74 -29.41
CA ALA A 142 3.28 -9.06 -28.39
C ALA A 142 2.38 -8.36 -27.35
N TYR A 143 1.25 -7.79 -27.77
CA TYR A 143 0.24 -7.22 -26.86
C TYR A 143 -0.35 -8.30 -25.93
N LEU A 144 -0.73 -9.45 -26.44
CA LEU A 144 -1.27 -10.55 -25.62
C LEU A 144 -0.24 -11.06 -24.60
N ASP A 145 1.06 -11.13 -24.99
CA ASP A 145 2.14 -11.47 -24.06
C ASP A 145 2.21 -10.46 -22.92
N GLY A 146 2.13 -9.16 -23.26
CA GLY A 146 2.12 -8.08 -22.28
C GLY A 146 0.93 -8.11 -21.33
N VAL A 147 -0.28 -8.41 -21.83
CA VAL A 147 -1.49 -8.55 -21.01
C VAL A 147 -1.35 -9.71 -20.03
N ARG A 148 -0.82 -10.86 -20.48
CA ARG A 148 -0.58 -12.00 -19.59
C ARG A 148 0.42 -11.69 -18.48
N ALA A 149 1.50 -10.98 -18.82
CA ALA A 149 2.50 -10.56 -17.84
C ALA A 149 1.92 -9.54 -16.85
N LEU A 150 1.19 -8.53 -17.33
CA LEU A 150 0.55 -7.51 -16.48
C LEU A 150 -0.42 -8.14 -15.46
N ASN A 151 -1.25 -9.09 -15.90
CA ASN A 151 -2.21 -9.76 -15.01
C ASN A 151 -1.52 -10.54 -13.89
N ARG A 152 -0.29 -11.01 -14.11
CA ARG A 152 0.54 -11.68 -13.09
C ARG A 152 1.40 -10.71 -12.29
N PHE A 153 1.22 -9.40 -12.48
CA PHE A 153 2.05 -8.37 -11.87
C PHE A 153 3.53 -8.40 -12.32
N ASP A 154 3.87 -9.06 -13.42
CA ASP A 154 5.21 -9.03 -14.01
C ASP A 154 5.36 -7.78 -14.89
N LEU A 155 5.61 -6.65 -14.23
CA LEU A 155 5.61 -5.33 -14.88
C LEU A 155 6.75 -5.18 -15.89
N GLU A 156 7.92 -5.76 -15.64
CA GLU A 156 9.07 -5.68 -16.55
C GLU A 156 8.76 -6.36 -17.88
N THR A 157 8.30 -7.61 -17.81
CA THR A 157 7.90 -8.38 -19.00
C THR A 157 6.73 -7.71 -19.72
N ALA A 158 5.74 -7.17 -18.97
CA ALA A 158 4.61 -6.46 -19.55
C ALA A 158 5.04 -5.22 -20.33
N VAL A 159 5.84 -4.35 -19.73
CA VAL A 159 6.38 -3.13 -20.36
C VAL A 159 7.21 -3.48 -21.60
N ALA A 160 8.09 -4.48 -21.52
CA ALA A 160 8.90 -4.92 -22.66
C ALA A 160 8.02 -5.45 -23.80
N ALA A 161 6.98 -6.22 -23.52
CA ALA A 161 6.07 -6.78 -24.49
C ALA A 161 5.21 -5.70 -25.17
N PHE A 162 4.66 -4.74 -24.39
CA PHE A 162 3.89 -3.63 -24.97
C PHE A 162 4.78 -2.71 -25.82
N ASN A 163 6.01 -2.42 -25.40
CA ASN A 163 6.97 -1.68 -26.19
C ASN A 163 7.31 -2.40 -27.50
N ARG A 164 7.44 -3.74 -27.46
CA ARG A 164 7.62 -4.55 -28.70
C ARG A 164 6.40 -4.42 -29.61
N ALA A 165 5.17 -4.49 -29.08
CA ALA A 165 3.97 -4.27 -29.86
C ALA A 165 3.96 -2.90 -30.54
N LEU A 166 4.30 -1.84 -29.81
CA LEU A 166 4.36 -0.47 -30.30
C LEU A 166 5.52 -0.20 -31.27
N SER A 167 6.62 -0.94 -31.17
CA SER A 167 7.69 -0.87 -32.17
C SER A 167 7.29 -1.44 -33.53
N ILE A 168 6.31 -2.36 -33.54
CA ILE A 168 5.75 -2.96 -34.78
C ILE A 168 4.61 -2.10 -35.32
N ASP A 169 3.73 -1.60 -34.43
CA ASP A 169 2.62 -0.70 -34.75
C ASP A 169 2.50 0.41 -33.73
N SER A 170 3.06 1.57 -34.02
CA SER A 170 3.08 2.74 -33.14
C SER A 170 1.71 3.42 -32.96
N THR A 171 0.66 2.94 -33.64
CA THR A 171 -0.71 3.43 -33.53
C THR A 171 -1.65 2.48 -32.79
N PHE A 172 -1.10 1.39 -32.24
CA PHE A 172 -1.87 0.36 -31.55
C PHE A 172 -2.42 0.87 -30.21
N ALA A 173 -3.65 1.37 -30.21
CA ALA A 173 -4.28 2.04 -29.06
C ALA A 173 -4.35 1.18 -27.80
N LEU A 174 -4.71 -0.11 -27.91
CA LEU A 174 -4.79 -1.02 -26.75
C LEU A 174 -3.41 -1.28 -26.13
N ALA A 175 -2.35 -1.33 -26.93
CA ALA A 175 -0.99 -1.48 -26.40
C ALA A 175 -0.53 -0.21 -25.66
N HIS A 176 -0.88 0.98 -26.17
CA HIS A 176 -0.66 2.24 -25.47
C HIS A 176 -1.42 2.29 -24.14
N TYR A 177 -2.69 1.90 -24.12
CA TYR A 177 -3.52 1.85 -22.92
C TYR A 177 -2.89 0.95 -21.84
N LYS A 178 -2.57 -0.30 -22.21
CA LYS A 178 -1.99 -1.26 -21.28
C LYS A 178 -0.58 -0.88 -20.82
N LEU A 179 0.21 -0.24 -21.68
CA LEU A 179 1.52 0.28 -21.29
C LEU A 179 1.39 1.43 -20.29
N SER A 180 0.41 2.31 -20.46
CA SER A 180 0.11 3.36 -19.47
C SER A 180 -0.26 2.76 -18.11
N GLN A 181 -1.09 1.71 -18.07
CA GLN A 181 -1.40 0.99 -16.82
C GLN A 181 -0.14 0.39 -16.19
N ALA A 182 0.66 -0.36 -16.95
CA ALA A 182 1.86 -1.00 -16.45
C ALA A 182 2.89 0.00 -15.88
N LEU A 183 3.05 1.17 -16.53
CA LEU A 183 3.91 2.24 -16.06
C LEU A 183 3.37 2.94 -14.81
N GLY A 184 2.05 2.94 -14.61
CA GLY A 184 1.42 3.49 -13.40
C GLY A 184 1.76 2.72 -12.13
N TRP A 185 1.97 1.42 -12.24
CA TRP A 185 2.40 0.56 -11.14
C TRP A 185 3.90 0.65 -10.81
N GLY A 186 4.70 1.17 -11.72
CA GLY A 186 6.12 1.43 -11.48
C GLY A 186 6.30 2.81 -10.84
N GLU A 187 6.30 2.93 -9.53
CA GLU A 187 6.33 4.15 -8.70
C GLU A 187 7.56 5.07 -8.91
N SER A 188 7.96 5.31 -10.14
CA SER A 188 9.06 6.21 -10.46
C SER A 188 8.54 7.50 -11.08
N ASP A 189 8.87 8.65 -10.49
CA ASP A 189 8.63 9.97 -11.10
C ASP A 189 9.10 10.05 -12.56
N LYS A 190 10.09 9.23 -12.92
CA LYS A 190 10.61 9.12 -14.29
C LYS A 190 9.58 8.54 -15.27
N ASN A 191 8.62 7.76 -14.80
CA ASN A 191 7.61 7.11 -15.63
C ASN A 191 6.36 7.97 -15.86
N VAL A 192 6.12 9.01 -15.06
CA VAL A 192 4.91 9.83 -15.12
C VAL A 192 4.70 10.44 -16.50
N ALA A 193 5.71 11.08 -17.06
CA ALA A 193 5.60 11.70 -18.39
C ALA A 193 5.32 10.65 -19.48
N SER A 194 5.99 9.49 -19.43
CA SER A 194 5.79 8.38 -20.37
C SER A 194 4.39 7.78 -20.23
N ARG A 195 3.94 7.52 -18.98
CA ARG A 195 2.60 7.03 -18.67
C ARG A 195 1.52 7.93 -19.31
N ASN A 196 1.62 9.25 -19.05
CA ASN A 196 0.64 10.22 -19.55
C ASN A 196 0.66 10.29 -21.09
N ALA A 197 1.85 10.27 -21.70
CA ALA A 197 1.98 10.28 -23.17
C ALA A 197 1.31 9.03 -23.79
N HIS A 198 1.44 7.87 -23.17
CA HIS A 198 0.81 6.64 -23.64
C HIS A 198 -0.73 6.67 -23.44
N ALA A 199 -1.24 7.19 -22.33
CA ALA A 199 -2.68 7.38 -22.12
C ALA A 199 -3.30 8.28 -23.22
N GLN A 200 -2.67 9.43 -23.49
CA GLN A 200 -3.10 10.35 -24.56
C GLN A 200 -3.00 9.72 -25.95
N ALA A 201 -1.97 8.91 -26.23
CA ALA A 201 -1.84 8.19 -27.47
C ALA A 201 -2.96 7.14 -27.63
N ALA A 202 -3.32 6.45 -26.54
CA ALA A 202 -4.44 5.51 -26.55
C ALA A 202 -5.77 6.20 -26.90
N GLU A 203 -6.07 7.37 -26.32
CA GLU A 203 -7.27 8.14 -26.68
C GLU A 203 -7.26 8.57 -28.15
N ARG A 204 -6.14 9.12 -28.62
CA ARG A 204 -6.00 9.60 -30.01
C ARG A 204 -6.19 8.48 -31.02
N PHE A 205 -5.62 7.32 -30.83
CA PHE A 205 -5.67 6.19 -31.76
C PHE A 205 -6.88 5.28 -31.52
N GLY A 206 -7.51 5.34 -30.34
CA GLY A 206 -8.60 4.46 -29.94
C GLY A 206 -9.98 4.84 -30.41
N VAL A 207 -10.15 5.94 -31.19
CA VAL A 207 -11.46 6.49 -31.62
C VAL A 207 -12.35 5.51 -32.38
N SER A 208 -11.77 4.49 -33.01
CA SER A 208 -12.50 3.46 -33.79
C SER A 208 -12.77 2.18 -32.97
N LEU A 209 -12.27 2.09 -31.74
CA LEU A 209 -12.50 0.96 -30.86
C LEU A 209 -13.95 0.87 -30.39
N PRO A 210 -14.42 -0.30 -29.90
CA PRO A 210 -15.74 -0.43 -29.33
C PRO A 210 -15.98 0.54 -28.16
N PRO A 211 -17.24 0.86 -27.83
CA PRO A 211 -17.57 1.83 -26.78
C PRO A 211 -16.96 1.48 -25.41
N ARG A 212 -16.91 0.18 -25.04
CA ARG A 212 -16.32 -0.29 -23.78
C ARG A 212 -14.83 0.10 -23.69
N GLU A 213 -14.06 -0.26 -24.71
CA GLU A 213 -12.61 0.00 -24.75
C GLU A 213 -12.31 1.51 -24.75
N ARG A 214 -13.13 2.29 -25.47
CA ARG A 214 -13.01 3.77 -25.46
C ARG A 214 -13.28 4.33 -24.07
N THR A 215 -14.24 3.78 -23.33
CA THR A 215 -14.53 4.20 -21.94
C THR A 215 -13.38 3.87 -21.01
N LEU A 216 -12.81 2.66 -21.11
CA LEU A 216 -11.65 2.24 -20.31
C LEU A 216 -10.42 3.13 -20.60
N ILE A 217 -10.16 3.43 -21.87
CA ILE A 217 -9.06 4.32 -22.28
C ILE A 217 -9.27 5.74 -21.75
N ALA A 218 -10.48 6.30 -21.87
CA ALA A 218 -10.81 7.62 -21.34
C ALA A 218 -10.73 7.68 -19.81
N SER A 219 -11.08 6.59 -19.13
CA SER A 219 -10.91 6.44 -17.69
C SER A 219 -9.43 6.46 -17.31
N GLN A 220 -8.59 5.70 -17.99
CA GLN A 220 -7.15 5.70 -17.76
C GLN A 220 -6.51 7.08 -17.99
N ALA A 221 -6.92 7.80 -19.04
CA ALA A 221 -6.45 9.15 -19.28
C ALA A 221 -6.83 10.09 -18.13
N ALA A 222 -8.08 10.01 -17.65
CA ALA A 222 -8.53 10.78 -16.50
C ALA A 222 -7.70 10.46 -15.22
N GLN A 223 -7.39 9.18 -14.97
CA GLN A 223 -6.55 8.78 -13.86
C GLN A 223 -5.10 9.32 -13.98
N THR A 224 -4.54 9.36 -15.19
CA THR A 224 -3.20 9.95 -15.39
C THR A 224 -3.16 11.45 -15.14
N ASP A 225 -4.29 12.12 -15.28
CA ASP A 225 -4.47 13.54 -14.94
C ASP A 225 -4.88 13.76 -13.47
N ASN A 226 -4.94 12.69 -12.66
CA ASN A 226 -5.45 12.65 -11.28
C ASN A 226 -6.94 13.08 -11.16
N ASP A 227 -7.70 13.01 -12.25
CA ASP A 227 -9.15 13.25 -12.26
C ASP A 227 -9.92 11.94 -12.04
N TYR A 228 -9.74 11.38 -10.83
CA TYR A 228 -10.36 10.12 -10.43
C TYR A 228 -11.90 10.21 -10.41
N ASN A 229 -12.46 11.37 -10.12
CA ASN A 229 -13.90 11.59 -10.15
C ASN A 229 -14.46 11.39 -11.57
N ARG A 230 -13.80 11.97 -12.59
CA ARG A 230 -14.16 11.74 -14.00
C ARG A 230 -14.02 10.27 -14.37
N SER A 231 -12.95 9.62 -13.95
CA SER A 231 -12.72 8.18 -14.17
C SER A 231 -13.89 7.36 -13.61
N CYS A 232 -14.26 7.54 -12.33
CA CYS A 232 -15.37 6.84 -11.71
C CYS A 232 -16.71 7.13 -12.40
N THR A 233 -16.94 8.38 -12.83
CA THR A 233 -18.15 8.78 -13.58
C THR A 233 -18.27 8.03 -14.91
N LEU A 234 -17.17 7.84 -15.61
CA LEU A 234 -17.12 7.09 -16.87
C LEU A 234 -17.38 5.59 -16.66
N LEU A 235 -16.85 5.02 -15.59
CA LEU A 235 -16.89 3.56 -15.33
C LEU A 235 -18.21 3.11 -14.70
N THR A 236 -18.88 3.95 -13.90
CA THR A 236 -20.12 3.58 -13.21
C THR A 236 -21.21 3.02 -14.13
N PRO A 237 -21.53 3.61 -15.30
CA PRO A 237 -22.48 3.03 -16.22
C PRO A 237 -22.01 1.70 -16.83
N LEU A 238 -20.69 1.54 -17.03
CA LEU A 238 -20.13 0.32 -17.61
C LEU A 238 -20.29 -0.85 -16.64
N VAL A 239 -19.92 -0.67 -15.36
CA VAL A 239 -20.08 -1.67 -14.29
C VAL A 239 -21.57 -1.95 -14.00
N ALA A 240 -22.43 -0.94 -14.06
CA ALA A 240 -23.89 -1.12 -13.89
C ALA A 240 -24.51 -1.95 -15.03
N ARG A 241 -23.98 -1.85 -16.24
CA ARG A 241 -24.41 -2.65 -17.39
C ARG A 241 -23.93 -4.09 -17.29
N ASP A 242 -22.68 -4.30 -16.89
CA ASP A 242 -22.10 -5.63 -16.68
C ASP A 242 -21.28 -5.68 -15.39
N SER A 243 -21.91 -6.18 -14.31
CA SER A 243 -21.29 -6.37 -13.01
C SER A 243 -20.29 -7.53 -12.95
N ASN A 244 -19.98 -8.16 -14.07
CA ASN A 244 -18.98 -9.21 -14.20
C ASN A 244 -17.84 -8.85 -15.17
N ASP A 245 -17.81 -7.61 -15.65
CA ASP A 245 -16.70 -7.09 -16.45
C ASP A 245 -15.49 -6.86 -15.52
N VAL A 246 -14.55 -7.82 -15.55
CA VAL A 246 -13.39 -7.85 -14.63
C VAL A 246 -12.55 -6.58 -14.73
N GLU A 247 -12.28 -6.13 -15.95
CA GLU A 247 -11.45 -4.95 -16.18
C GLU A 247 -12.15 -3.65 -15.76
N ALA A 248 -13.44 -3.52 -16.08
CA ALA A 248 -14.22 -2.36 -15.68
C ALA A 248 -14.40 -2.28 -14.16
N LEU A 249 -14.61 -3.43 -13.50
CA LEU A 249 -14.66 -3.52 -12.04
C LEU A 249 -13.32 -3.13 -11.41
N TYR A 250 -12.22 -3.61 -11.98
CA TYR A 250 -10.89 -3.27 -11.49
C TYR A 250 -10.63 -1.77 -11.59
N GLU A 251 -10.81 -1.17 -12.77
CA GLU A 251 -10.63 0.28 -12.97
C GLU A 251 -11.57 1.12 -12.10
N TRP A 252 -12.80 0.62 -11.87
CA TRP A 252 -13.75 1.28 -10.95
C TRP A 252 -13.30 1.18 -9.50
N GLY A 253 -12.67 0.08 -9.11
CA GLY A 253 -12.00 -0.08 -7.84
C GLY A 253 -10.83 0.90 -7.69
N GLU A 254 -9.98 1.03 -8.73
CA GLU A 254 -8.85 1.96 -8.80
C GLU A 254 -9.27 3.41 -8.56
N CYS A 255 -10.25 3.90 -9.31
CA CYS A 255 -10.68 5.29 -9.16
C CYS A 255 -11.26 5.57 -7.77
N ASN A 256 -12.01 4.62 -7.18
CA ASN A 256 -12.54 4.75 -5.81
C ASN A 256 -11.45 4.65 -4.75
N TYR A 257 -10.37 3.91 -5.01
CA TYR A 257 -9.23 3.81 -4.10
C TYR A 257 -8.42 5.10 -4.08
N HIS A 258 -8.10 5.64 -5.25
CA HIS A 258 -7.19 6.77 -5.42
C HIS A 258 -7.84 8.14 -5.23
N ASP A 259 -9.18 8.28 -5.36
CA ASP A 259 -9.84 9.56 -5.11
C ASP A 259 -9.85 9.87 -3.60
N THR A 260 -8.83 10.59 -3.18
CA THR A 260 -8.66 11.03 -1.80
C THR A 260 -9.26 12.41 -1.54
N THR A 261 -10.05 12.95 -2.46
CA THR A 261 -10.76 14.20 -2.29
C THR A 261 -11.78 14.06 -1.16
N LEU A 262 -11.74 14.97 -0.21
CA LEU A 262 -12.61 14.96 0.96
C LEU A 262 -13.64 16.06 0.88
N VAL A 263 -14.92 15.72 1.04
CA VAL A 263 -16.02 16.67 1.15
C VAL A 263 -16.48 16.75 2.60
N ARG A 264 -16.45 17.96 3.17
CA ARG A 264 -16.90 18.23 4.53
C ARG A 264 -18.42 18.37 4.59
N LEU A 265 -19.03 17.78 5.60
CA LEU A 265 -20.43 18.07 5.96
C LEU A 265 -20.51 19.44 6.66
N ALA A 266 -21.46 20.27 6.26
CA ALA A 266 -21.48 21.71 6.50
C ALA A 266 -21.43 22.16 7.98
N ASP A 267 -21.85 21.31 8.91
CA ASP A 267 -22.06 21.63 10.33
C ASP A 267 -21.30 20.71 11.27
N THR A 268 -20.40 19.85 10.74
CA THR A 268 -19.80 18.78 11.54
C THR A 268 -18.30 18.70 11.36
N THR A 269 -17.67 18.03 12.32
CA THR A 269 -16.28 17.57 12.23
C THR A 269 -16.13 16.37 11.28
N ARG A 270 -17.22 15.94 10.65
CA ARG A 270 -17.28 14.79 9.75
C ARG A 270 -17.19 15.21 8.29
N GLY A 271 -16.70 14.33 7.49
CA GLY A 271 -16.67 14.43 6.04
C GLY A 271 -16.64 13.02 5.43
N HIS A 272 -16.70 12.95 4.12
CA HIS A 272 -16.52 11.72 3.37
C HIS A 272 -15.55 11.96 2.22
N PHE A 273 -14.84 10.93 1.83
CA PHE A 273 -14.07 10.97 0.60
C PHE A 273 -15.02 10.88 -0.61
N VAL A 274 -14.68 11.53 -1.71
CA VAL A 274 -15.38 11.37 -2.98
C VAL A 274 -15.19 9.94 -3.47
N GLY A 275 -13.96 9.43 -3.39
CA GLY A 275 -13.69 8.01 -3.56
C GLY A 275 -14.14 7.20 -2.34
N ASP A 276 -14.68 6.02 -2.58
CA ASP A 276 -15.23 5.14 -1.55
C ASP A 276 -14.41 3.84 -1.46
N TRP A 277 -13.62 3.70 -0.41
CA TRP A 277 -12.84 2.49 -0.16
C TRP A 277 -13.70 1.24 0.03
N ASN A 278 -14.95 1.37 0.49
CA ASN A 278 -15.87 0.23 0.52
C ASN A 278 -16.24 -0.24 -0.88
N THR A 279 -16.48 0.71 -1.77
CA THR A 279 -16.74 0.40 -3.18
C THR A 279 -15.51 -0.20 -3.85
N SER A 280 -14.32 0.36 -3.61
CA SER A 280 -13.06 -0.23 -4.07
C SER A 280 -12.88 -1.66 -3.56
N LEU A 281 -13.04 -1.89 -2.25
CA LEU A 281 -12.88 -3.22 -1.64
C LEU A 281 -13.87 -4.23 -2.22
N ARG A 282 -15.16 -3.84 -2.41
CA ARG A 282 -16.16 -4.71 -3.05
C ARG A 282 -15.83 -5.00 -4.50
N ALA A 283 -15.42 -4.00 -5.26
CA ALA A 283 -15.05 -4.14 -6.66
C ALA A 283 -13.85 -5.08 -6.82
N MET A 284 -12.76 -4.84 -6.07
CA MET A 284 -11.56 -5.66 -6.10
C MET A 284 -11.81 -7.11 -5.61
N THR A 285 -12.63 -7.27 -4.57
CA THR A 285 -13.06 -8.61 -4.12
C THR A 285 -13.86 -9.32 -5.23
N ARG A 286 -14.76 -8.59 -5.90
CA ARG A 286 -15.51 -9.16 -7.02
C ARG A 286 -14.62 -9.53 -8.18
N VAL A 287 -13.59 -8.74 -8.48
CA VAL A 287 -12.57 -9.10 -9.49
C VAL A 287 -11.95 -10.46 -9.15
N LEU A 288 -11.50 -10.68 -7.91
CA LEU A 288 -10.89 -11.95 -7.50
C LEU A 288 -11.86 -13.14 -7.47
N GLU A 289 -13.15 -12.91 -7.21
CA GLU A 289 -14.18 -13.94 -7.36
C GLU A 289 -14.37 -14.37 -8.82
N LEU A 290 -14.20 -13.43 -9.75
CA LEU A 290 -14.36 -13.65 -11.18
C LEU A 290 -13.10 -14.19 -11.83
N ASP A 291 -11.95 -13.67 -11.45
CA ASP A 291 -10.60 -14.02 -11.94
C ASP A 291 -9.63 -14.10 -10.75
N PRO A 292 -9.47 -15.26 -10.10
CA PRO A 292 -8.52 -15.43 -9.00
C PRO A 292 -7.05 -15.18 -9.38
N GLY A 293 -6.73 -15.22 -10.66
CA GLY A 293 -5.40 -14.92 -11.19
C GLY A 293 -5.14 -13.44 -11.45
N PHE A 294 -6.08 -12.55 -11.11
CA PHE A 294 -5.92 -11.11 -11.30
C PHE A 294 -5.17 -10.49 -10.11
N HIS A 295 -3.86 -10.71 -10.06
CA HIS A 295 -3.03 -10.38 -8.89
C HIS A 295 -3.00 -8.89 -8.53
N LEU A 296 -3.24 -8.00 -9.49
CA LEU A 296 -3.31 -6.54 -9.25
C LEU A 296 -4.35 -6.17 -8.17
N ALA A 297 -5.48 -6.88 -8.11
CA ALA A 297 -6.55 -6.58 -7.17
C ALA A 297 -6.16 -6.87 -5.71
N PHE A 298 -5.27 -7.83 -5.45
CA PHE A 298 -4.81 -8.13 -4.09
C PHE A 298 -4.12 -6.95 -3.43
N ASN A 299 -3.34 -6.19 -4.21
CA ASN A 299 -2.56 -5.07 -3.68
C ASN A 299 -3.46 -4.08 -2.92
N HIS A 300 -4.49 -3.56 -3.57
CA HIS A 300 -5.36 -2.56 -2.93
C HIS A 300 -6.24 -3.14 -1.82
N ILE A 301 -6.71 -4.38 -1.95
CA ILE A 301 -7.43 -5.05 -0.87
C ILE A 301 -6.57 -5.11 0.39
N LEU A 302 -5.31 -5.53 0.24
CA LEU A 302 -4.39 -5.69 1.35
C LEU A 302 -3.96 -4.34 1.93
N ASP A 303 -3.73 -3.34 1.07
CA ASP A 303 -3.45 -1.96 1.51
C ASP A 303 -4.62 -1.36 2.30
N ILE A 304 -5.86 -1.51 1.83
CA ILE A 304 -7.04 -1.02 2.54
C ILE A 304 -7.17 -1.70 3.91
N LEU A 305 -7.02 -3.02 3.96
CA LEU A 305 -7.24 -3.79 5.19
C LEU A 305 -6.10 -3.65 6.20
N SER A 306 -4.87 -3.38 5.75
CA SER A 306 -3.72 -3.16 6.63
C SER A 306 -3.57 -1.72 7.13
N SER A 307 -4.30 -0.76 6.53
CA SER A 307 -4.25 0.65 6.92
C SER A 307 -5.14 0.94 8.12
N ASP A 308 -4.64 1.71 9.08
CA ASP A 308 -5.39 2.26 10.21
C ASP A 308 -5.73 3.75 10.05
N ALA A 309 -4.96 4.45 9.21
CA ALA A 309 -5.18 5.84 8.87
C ALA A 309 -4.89 6.09 7.39
N ARG A 310 -5.65 6.98 6.79
CA ARG A 310 -5.47 7.39 5.40
C ARG A 310 -5.00 8.84 5.31
N PHE A 311 -3.94 9.03 4.56
CA PHE A 311 -3.48 10.36 4.16
C PHE A 311 -4.33 10.88 3.01
N THR A 312 -4.81 12.12 3.08
CA THR A 312 -5.71 12.67 2.06
C THR A 312 -5.52 14.17 1.84
N MET A 313 -6.08 14.67 0.74
CA MET A 313 -6.17 16.09 0.44
C MET A 313 -7.60 16.61 0.62
N TRP A 314 -7.73 17.70 1.39
CA TRP A 314 -8.96 18.45 1.50
C TRP A 314 -9.00 19.55 0.46
N CYS A 315 -10.08 19.56 -0.29
CA CYS A 315 -10.36 20.68 -1.17
C CYS A 315 -11.61 21.42 -0.70
N GLN A 316 -11.61 22.74 -0.78
CA GLN A 316 -12.84 23.50 -0.63
C GLN A 316 -13.79 23.18 -1.78
N PRO A 317 -15.13 23.37 -1.61
CA PRO A 317 -16.10 23.04 -2.65
C PRO A 317 -15.84 23.71 -4.01
N ASP A 318 -15.10 24.81 -4.02
CA ASP A 318 -14.68 25.51 -5.25
C ASP A 318 -13.41 24.96 -5.90
N GLY A 319 -12.79 23.93 -5.30
CA GLY A 319 -11.57 23.30 -5.78
C GLY A 319 -10.29 24.14 -5.72
N LYS A 320 -10.36 25.39 -5.19
CA LYS A 320 -9.25 26.33 -5.27
C LYS A 320 -8.23 26.23 -4.15
N GLN A 321 -8.61 25.63 -3.04
CA GLN A 321 -7.71 25.44 -1.90
C GLN A 321 -7.79 24.00 -1.41
N CYS A 322 -6.69 23.26 -1.56
CA CYS A 322 -6.55 21.91 -1.07
C CYS A 322 -5.48 21.84 0.03
N GLN A 323 -5.72 21.05 1.07
CA GLN A 323 -4.79 20.85 2.20
C GLN A 323 -4.72 19.38 2.55
N GLN A 324 -3.51 18.93 2.91
CA GLN A 324 -3.29 17.54 3.34
C GLN A 324 -3.70 17.33 4.79
N TYR A 325 -4.32 16.18 5.10
CA TYR A 325 -4.56 15.68 6.44
C TYR A 325 -4.86 14.18 6.47
N PHE A 326 -4.97 13.67 7.70
CA PHE A 326 -5.21 12.26 7.96
C PHE A 326 -6.70 11.99 8.20
N GLY A 327 -7.17 10.85 7.76
CA GLY A 327 -8.46 10.28 8.12
C GLY A 327 -8.25 9.03 8.97
N LEU A 328 -9.11 8.84 9.98
CA LEU A 328 -9.18 7.59 10.73
C LEU A 328 -10.05 6.59 9.98
N LEU A 329 -9.44 5.46 9.62
CA LEU A 329 -10.13 4.34 9.01
C LEU A 329 -10.73 3.45 10.10
N ARG A 330 -12.01 3.17 10.02
CA ARG A 330 -12.67 2.23 10.92
C ARG A 330 -13.61 1.31 10.15
N ARG A 331 -13.77 0.09 10.63
CA ARG A 331 -14.77 -0.85 10.13
C ARG A 331 -16.09 -0.66 10.87
N ASP A 332 -17.18 -0.44 10.14
CA ASP A 332 -18.52 -0.36 10.67
C ASP A 332 -19.37 -1.48 10.07
N HIS A 333 -19.54 -2.59 10.80
CA HIS A 333 -20.10 -3.83 10.28
C HIS A 333 -19.31 -4.29 9.04
N ASP A 334 -19.93 -4.34 7.88
CA ASP A 334 -19.29 -4.72 6.62
C ASP A 334 -18.74 -3.51 5.83
N SER A 335 -18.82 -2.32 6.40
CA SER A 335 -18.38 -1.09 5.76
C SER A 335 -17.13 -0.51 6.40
N LEU A 336 -16.25 0.06 5.59
CA LEU A 336 -15.13 0.88 6.03
C LEU A 336 -15.56 2.34 6.06
N VAL A 337 -15.47 2.97 7.22
CA VAL A 337 -15.79 4.38 7.40
C VAL A 337 -14.52 5.14 7.69
N ILE A 338 -14.29 6.21 6.93
CA ILE A 338 -13.16 7.10 7.13
C ILE A 338 -13.68 8.37 7.75
N THR A 339 -13.24 8.63 9.00
CA THR A 339 -13.54 9.89 9.68
C THR A 339 -12.34 10.81 9.46
N PRO A 340 -12.50 11.91 8.71
CA PRO A 340 -11.39 12.82 8.48
C PRO A 340 -11.03 13.56 9.75
N ILE A 341 -9.73 13.68 10.01
CA ILE A 341 -9.20 14.52 11.05
C ILE A 341 -8.94 15.88 10.42
N ALA A 342 -9.96 16.73 10.43
CA ALA A 342 -9.84 18.03 9.82
C ALA A 342 -8.93 18.94 10.65
N ARG A 343 -8.17 19.79 9.96
CA ARG A 343 -7.29 20.83 10.53
C ARG A 343 -8.02 21.80 11.47
N PHE A 344 -9.33 21.79 11.49
CA PHE A 344 -10.20 22.71 12.23
C PHE A 344 -10.93 22.05 13.39
N ILE A 345 -10.70 20.75 13.64
CA ILE A 345 -11.14 20.11 14.86
C ILE A 345 -10.18 20.57 15.96
N ASP A 346 -10.70 21.07 17.06
CA ASP A 346 -9.88 21.29 18.23
C ASP A 346 -9.24 19.94 18.66
N ALA A 347 -8.12 20.00 19.35
CA ALA A 347 -7.41 18.79 19.77
C ALA A 347 -8.30 17.87 20.60
N ALA A 348 -9.31 18.41 21.32
CA ALA A 348 -10.28 17.69 22.12
C ALA A 348 -11.18 16.79 21.30
N ALA A 349 -11.73 17.34 20.23
CA ALA A 349 -12.60 16.59 19.35
C ALA A 349 -11.82 15.47 18.64
N TYR A 350 -10.57 15.74 18.25
CA TYR A 350 -9.67 14.73 17.69
C TYR A 350 -9.40 13.59 18.68
N ASP A 351 -8.92 13.92 19.87
CA ASP A 351 -8.60 12.91 20.89
C ASP A 351 -9.84 12.11 21.28
N SER A 352 -10.97 12.77 21.45
CA SER A 352 -12.25 12.11 21.75
C SER A 352 -12.66 11.13 20.65
N GLU A 353 -12.58 11.51 19.38
CA GLU A 353 -12.96 10.66 18.26
C GLU A 353 -11.94 9.53 18.05
N TYR A 354 -10.64 9.81 18.18
CA TYR A 354 -9.59 8.81 18.13
C TYR A 354 -9.78 7.75 19.20
N HIS A 355 -9.95 8.16 20.46
CA HIS A 355 -10.13 7.23 21.57
C HIS A 355 -11.45 6.46 21.50
N ARG A 356 -12.51 7.07 20.97
CA ARG A 356 -13.75 6.38 20.70
C ARG A 356 -13.58 5.32 19.63
N SER A 357 -12.92 5.65 18.53
CA SER A 357 -12.66 4.74 17.41
C SER A 357 -11.82 3.54 17.84
N VAL A 358 -10.76 3.76 18.61
CA VAL A 358 -9.89 2.72 19.16
C VAL A 358 -10.66 1.75 20.07
N ARG A 359 -11.52 2.26 20.99
CA ARG A 359 -12.28 1.41 21.93
C ARG A 359 -13.40 0.61 21.27
N GLU A 360 -14.09 1.23 20.31
CA GLU A 360 -15.30 0.64 19.72
C GLU A 360 -14.97 -0.37 18.61
N ARG A 361 -13.79 -0.27 17.95
CA ARG A 361 -13.53 -0.98 16.69
C ARG A 361 -12.08 -1.39 16.53
N PRO A 362 -11.70 -2.55 17.05
CA PRO A 362 -10.34 -3.05 16.95
C PRO A 362 -9.85 -3.19 15.51
N HIS A 363 -8.69 -2.62 15.21
CA HIS A 363 -8.03 -2.73 13.90
C HIS A 363 -7.63 -4.18 13.56
N PHE A 364 -7.38 -5.01 14.55
CA PHE A 364 -7.04 -6.43 14.36
C PHE A 364 -8.04 -7.21 13.50
N SER A 365 -9.31 -6.80 13.45
CA SER A 365 -10.29 -7.46 12.59
C SER A 365 -9.96 -7.31 11.10
N ASN A 366 -9.48 -6.15 10.69
CA ASN A 366 -9.05 -5.88 9.32
C ASN A 366 -7.73 -6.61 9.00
N LEU A 367 -6.76 -6.56 9.93
CA LEU A 367 -5.49 -7.27 9.79
C LEU A 367 -5.70 -8.79 9.69
N ARG A 368 -6.62 -9.36 10.47
CA ARG A 368 -6.98 -10.78 10.35
C ARG A 368 -7.67 -11.12 9.03
N ALA A 369 -8.46 -10.20 8.47
CA ALA A 369 -9.02 -10.37 7.12
C ALA A 369 -7.91 -10.31 6.06
N ALA A 370 -6.99 -9.35 6.17
CA ALA A 370 -5.81 -9.25 5.29
C ALA A 370 -4.96 -10.52 5.35
N GLN A 371 -4.69 -11.05 6.56
CA GLN A 371 -3.95 -12.30 6.75
C GLN A 371 -4.59 -13.47 5.99
N ARG A 372 -5.92 -13.66 6.13
CA ARG A 372 -6.62 -14.75 5.43
C ARG A 372 -6.56 -14.60 3.91
N ILE A 373 -6.66 -13.38 3.40
CA ILE A 373 -6.59 -13.11 1.96
C ILE A 373 -5.17 -13.36 1.44
N ALA A 374 -4.15 -12.85 2.12
CA ALA A 374 -2.76 -13.09 1.74
C ALA A 374 -2.38 -14.58 1.82
N GLN A 375 -2.84 -15.29 2.86
CA GLN A 375 -2.67 -16.73 3.00
C GLN A 375 -3.30 -17.49 1.84
N ALA A 376 -4.54 -17.17 1.48
CA ALA A 376 -5.22 -17.80 0.35
C ALA A 376 -4.51 -17.52 -0.98
N TRP A 377 -3.90 -16.35 -1.13
CA TRP A 377 -3.08 -16.03 -2.30
C TRP A 377 -1.82 -16.89 -2.38
N VAL A 378 -1.07 -17.04 -1.27
CA VAL A 378 0.10 -17.93 -1.19
C VAL A 378 -0.30 -19.39 -1.50
N GLU A 379 -1.45 -19.86 -1.00
CA GLU A 379 -1.95 -21.22 -1.27
C GLU A 379 -2.31 -21.41 -2.75
N ALA A 380 -2.87 -20.38 -3.39
CA ALA A 380 -3.23 -20.42 -4.81
C ALA A 380 -2.02 -20.34 -5.75
N ASP A 381 -1.01 -19.54 -5.39
CA ASP A 381 0.23 -19.37 -6.15
C ASP A 381 1.45 -19.32 -5.23
N PRO A 382 1.98 -20.48 -4.81
CA PRO A 382 3.14 -20.56 -3.91
C PRO A 382 4.45 -20.03 -4.51
N GLY A 383 4.45 -19.66 -5.77
CA GLY A 383 5.61 -19.06 -6.45
C GLY A 383 5.57 -17.54 -6.53
N GLU A 384 4.47 -16.93 -6.12
CA GLU A 384 4.24 -15.51 -6.24
C GLU A 384 4.93 -14.71 -5.12
N ASP A 385 5.98 -13.98 -5.47
CA ASP A 385 6.79 -13.21 -4.53
C ASP A 385 5.98 -12.16 -3.76
N ARG A 386 4.98 -11.52 -4.40
CA ARG A 386 4.13 -10.51 -3.73
C ARG A 386 3.18 -11.14 -2.72
N ALA A 387 2.68 -12.36 -2.97
CA ALA A 387 1.84 -13.06 -2.02
C ALA A 387 2.60 -13.32 -0.70
N HIS A 388 3.83 -13.82 -0.80
CA HIS A 388 4.71 -14.01 0.34
C HIS A 388 5.07 -12.69 1.03
N TYR A 389 5.31 -11.62 0.25
CA TYR A 389 5.55 -10.30 0.82
C TYR A 389 4.37 -9.81 1.66
N TYR A 390 3.16 -9.81 1.10
CA TYR A 390 1.98 -9.31 1.81
C TYR A 390 1.63 -10.16 3.03
N LEU A 391 1.76 -11.49 2.93
CA LEU A 391 1.58 -12.35 4.09
C LEU A 391 2.59 -12.02 5.18
N GLY A 392 3.87 -11.92 4.83
CA GLY A 392 4.93 -11.54 5.76
C GLY A 392 4.71 -10.16 6.38
N HIS A 393 4.32 -9.17 5.57
CA HIS A 393 4.02 -7.81 6.04
C HIS A 393 2.85 -7.78 7.05
N VAL A 394 1.74 -8.44 6.75
CA VAL A 394 0.58 -8.49 7.65
C VAL A 394 0.91 -9.25 8.94
N LEU A 395 1.65 -10.37 8.86
CA LEU A 395 2.11 -11.11 10.03
C LEU A 395 3.04 -10.23 10.90
N LEU A 396 3.90 -9.41 10.29
CA LEU A 396 4.78 -8.50 11.00
C LEU A 396 4.01 -7.45 11.81
N ILE A 397 2.94 -6.88 11.22
CA ILE A 397 2.05 -5.93 11.92
C ILE A 397 1.23 -6.64 13.01
N LEU A 398 0.83 -7.89 12.81
CA LEU A 398 0.15 -8.70 13.82
C LEU A 398 1.07 -9.16 14.96
N GLY A 399 2.38 -8.93 14.86
CA GLY A 399 3.37 -9.31 15.86
C GLY A 399 3.86 -10.77 15.76
N ASP A 400 3.45 -11.51 14.75
CA ASP A 400 3.95 -12.86 14.46
C ASP A 400 5.25 -12.79 13.65
N VAL A 401 6.29 -12.29 14.31
CA VAL A 401 7.54 -11.86 13.66
C VAL A 401 8.33 -13.04 13.08
N GLU A 402 8.29 -14.21 13.72
CA GLU A 402 9.02 -15.41 13.26
C GLU A 402 8.45 -15.94 11.94
N HIS A 403 7.12 -16.06 11.84
CA HIS A 403 6.48 -16.46 10.58
C HIS A 403 6.60 -15.35 9.52
N ALA A 404 6.52 -14.08 9.92
CA ALA A 404 6.74 -12.95 9.02
C ALA A 404 8.13 -13.00 8.36
N ASP A 405 9.20 -13.17 9.13
CA ASP A 405 10.57 -13.28 8.58
C ASP A 405 10.70 -14.51 7.67
N SER A 406 10.04 -15.62 8.01
CA SER A 406 10.04 -16.82 7.19
C SER A 406 9.43 -16.57 5.81
N GLU A 407 8.27 -15.90 5.75
CA GLU A 407 7.62 -15.54 4.48
C GLU A 407 8.45 -14.51 3.68
N LEU A 408 8.96 -13.46 4.34
CA LEU A 408 9.77 -12.43 3.71
C LEU A 408 11.09 -12.97 3.13
N ARG A 409 11.64 -14.07 3.67
CA ARG A 409 12.82 -14.75 3.12
C ARG A 409 12.52 -15.48 1.81
N LEU A 410 11.29 -15.94 1.59
CA LEU A 410 10.88 -16.59 0.34
C LEU A 410 10.78 -15.61 -0.83
N VAL A 411 10.57 -14.33 -0.56
CA VAL A 411 10.48 -13.28 -1.60
C VAL A 411 11.81 -13.08 -2.29
N ARG A 412 11.91 -13.40 -3.56
CA ARG A 412 13.13 -13.21 -4.37
C ARG A 412 13.23 -11.80 -4.94
N ALA A 413 12.08 -11.17 -5.18
CA ALA A 413 11.90 -9.83 -5.74
C ALA A 413 12.48 -9.59 -7.15
N GLY A 414 13.15 -10.56 -7.75
CA GLY A 414 13.61 -10.51 -9.13
C GLY A 414 14.21 -9.15 -9.55
N HIS A 415 13.66 -8.57 -10.62
CA HIS A 415 13.99 -7.24 -11.12
C HIS A 415 13.04 -6.14 -10.64
N ASP A 416 12.09 -6.44 -9.73
CA ASP A 416 11.17 -5.44 -9.16
C ASP A 416 11.88 -4.63 -8.05
N PRO A 417 12.29 -3.37 -8.32
CA PRO A 417 13.02 -2.56 -7.35
C PRO A 417 12.15 -2.15 -6.17
N TYR A 418 10.84 -1.94 -6.38
CA TYR A 418 9.92 -1.58 -5.31
C TYR A 418 9.71 -2.75 -4.33
N LEU A 419 9.38 -3.94 -4.84
CA LEU A 419 9.25 -5.13 -4.01
C LEU A 419 10.54 -5.45 -3.25
N ARG A 420 11.70 -5.24 -3.88
CA ARG A 420 13.01 -5.41 -3.23
C ARG A 420 13.21 -4.42 -2.09
N PHE A 421 12.82 -3.15 -2.30
CA PHE A 421 12.90 -2.11 -1.28
C PHE A 421 12.04 -2.44 -0.06
N ILE A 422 10.74 -2.70 -0.26
CA ILE A 422 9.79 -2.96 0.83
C ILE A 422 10.12 -4.26 1.57
N ARG A 423 10.56 -5.30 0.86
CA ARG A 423 11.05 -6.54 1.48
C ARG A 423 12.25 -6.31 2.39
N LEU A 424 13.28 -5.58 1.91
CA LEU A 424 14.47 -5.29 2.71
C LEU A 424 14.10 -4.50 3.97
N ARG A 425 13.22 -3.50 3.84
CA ARG A 425 12.70 -2.69 4.94
C ARG A 425 12.04 -3.58 6.01
N ASP A 426 11.10 -4.43 5.61
CA ASP A 426 10.33 -5.25 6.53
C ASP A 426 11.21 -6.35 7.15
N ARG A 427 12.21 -6.87 6.43
CA ARG A 427 13.20 -7.79 6.98
C ARG A 427 14.15 -7.12 7.99
N ILE A 428 14.53 -5.86 7.79
CA ILE A 428 15.27 -5.10 8.81
C ILE A 428 14.43 -5.01 10.08
N GLU A 429 13.16 -4.66 9.95
CA GLU A 429 12.23 -4.60 11.07
C GLU A 429 12.11 -5.94 11.80
N ALA A 430 11.87 -7.03 11.08
CA ALA A 430 11.79 -8.37 11.64
C ALA A 430 13.08 -8.75 12.38
N SER A 431 14.25 -8.49 11.77
CA SER A 431 15.56 -8.76 12.40
C SER A 431 15.75 -8.01 13.71
N VAL A 432 15.35 -6.73 13.77
CA VAL A 432 15.41 -5.94 15.02
C VAL A 432 14.50 -6.53 16.09
N LYS A 433 13.25 -6.87 15.72
CA LYS A 433 12.25 -7.45 16.62
C LYS A 433 12.67 -8.84 17.15
N LEU A 434 13.31 -9.65 16.31
CA LEU A 434 13.84 -10.97 16.68
C LEU A 434 15.16 -10.90 17.50
N GLY A 435 15.85 -9.75 17.49
CA GLY A 435 17.14 -9.58 18.16
C GLY A 435 18.32 -10.08 17.32
N HIS A 436 18.18 -10.06 16.00
CA HIS A 436 19.22 -10.40 15.04
C HIS A 436 19.89 -9.09 14.52
N GLY A 437 20.52 -8.33 15.43
CA GLY A 437 21.05 -7.00 15.13
C GLY A 437 22.12 -7.01 14.03
N ALA A 438 22.98 -8.03 13.98
CA ALA A 438 23.97 -8.18 12.92
C ALA A 438 23.32 -8.34 11.52
N GLU A 439 22.27 -9.16 11.41
CA GLU A 439 21.51 -9.32 10.17
C GLU A 439 20.81 -8.01 9.78
N GLY A 440 20.15 -7.35 10.76
CA GLY A 440 19.48 -6.07 10.52
C GLY A 440 20.43 -4.99 9.99
N ARG A 441 21.65 -4.88 10.53
CA ARG A 441 22.69 -3.96 10.01
C ARG A 441 23.10 -4.30 8.58
N ALA A 442 23.36 -5.56 8.27
CA ALA A 442 23.76 -6.01 6.95
C ALA A 442 22.65 -5.75 5.89
N LEU A 443 21.40 -5.97 6.27
CA LEU A 443 20.24 -5.66 5.42
C LEU A 443 20.11 -4.16 5.17
N LEU A 444 20.29 -3.33 6.21
CA LEU A 444 20.27 -1.86 6.07
C LEU A 444 21.41 -1.37 5.16
N ASP A 445 22.61 -1.89 5.33
CA ASP A 445 23.74 -1.53 4.47
C ASP A 445 23.50 -1.94 3.00
N THR A 446 22.77 -3.04 2.79
CA THR A 446 22.34 -3.47 1.45
C THR A 446 21.28 -2.53 0.88
N LEU A 447 20.24 -2.21 1.66
CA LEU A 447 19.17 -1.28 1.30
C LEU A 447 19.76 0.09 0.88
N VAL A 448 20.66 0.62 1.69
CA VAL A 448 21.33 1.89 1.42
C VAL A 448 22.15 1.83 0.15
N ARG A 449 22.93 0.77 -0.06
CA ARG A 449 23.78 0.62 -1.27
C ARG A 449 22.98 0.53 -2.56
N GLU A 450 21.82 -0.15 -2.51
CA GLU A 450 20.97 -0.34 -3.69
C GLU A 450 20.09 0.87 -4.02
N PHE A 451 19.66 1.63 -3.01
CA PHE A 451 18.67 2.70 -3.15
C PHE A 451 19.20 4.08 -2.78
N GLN A 452 20.49 4.34 -3.01
CA GLN A 452 21.10 5.64 -2.76
C GLN A 452 20.58 6.71 -3.72
N ASP A 453 19.62 7.51 -3.27
CA ASP A 453 19.24 8.77 -3.89
C ASP A 453 19.17 9.90 -2.85
N SER A 454 18.87 11.13 -3.28
CA SER A 454 18.82 12.29 -2.39
C SER A 454 17.65 12.25 -1.39
N ALA A 455 16.61 11.48 -1.66
CA ALA A 455 15.45 11.30 -0.79
C ALA A 455 15.67 10.18 0.23
N SER A 456 16.55 9.23 -0.06
CA SER A 456 16.81 8.04 0.76
C SER A 456 17.37 8.34 2.15
N ASP A 457 18.12 9.44 2.29
CA ASP A 457 18.66 9.84 3.59
C ASP A 457 17.56 10.21 4.62
N TYR A 458 16.39 10.65 4.16
CA TYR A 458 15.24 10.92 5.03
C TYR A 458 14.70 9.64 5.67
N SER A 459 14.57 8.58 4.88
CA SER A 459 14.06 7.29 5.36
C SER A 459 15.13 6.45 6.06
N PHE A 460 16.37 6.45 5.56
CA PHE A 460 17.44 5.58 6.07
C PHE A 460 18.18 6.14 7.28
N GLY A 461 18.25 7.46 7.41
CA GLY A 461 18.89 8.09 8.56
C GLY A 461 18.26 7.70 9.91
N PRO A 462 16.93 7.74 10.05
CA PRO A 462 16.28 7.22 11.25
C PRO A 462 16.46 5.72 11.47
N MET A 463 16.52 4.88 10.42
CA MET A 463 16.84 3.46 10.58
C MET A 463 18.26 3.24 11.14
N ASP A 464 19.24 4.04 10.70
CA ASP A 464 20.60 4.01 11.25
C ASP A 464 20.64 4.31 12.76
N LEU A 465 19.70 5.14 13.29
CA LEU A 465 19.62 5.39 14.73
C LEU A 465 19.28 4.16 15.54
N ILE A 466 18.52 3.21 14.99
CA ILE A 466 18.22 1.93 15.67
C ILE A 466 19.53 1.20 15.99
N PHE A 467 20.50 1.30 15.09
CA PHE A 467 21.82 0.70 15.21
C PHE A 467 22.86 1.63 15.84
N GLY A 468 22.43 2.76 16.41
CA GLY A 468 23.32 3.72 17.04
C GLY A 468 24.21 4.51 16.09
N ARG A 469 23.84 4.64 14.82
CA ARG A 469 24.60 5.32 13.75
C ARG A 469 23.94 6.66 13.36
N PRO A 470 24.20 7.79 14.06
CA PRO A 470 23.48 9.05 13.84
C PRO A 470 23.94 9.87 12.63
N ASP A 471 25.07 9.53 12.01
CA ASP A 471 25.74 10.42 11.04
C ASP A 471 24.97 10.66 9.76
N ARG A 472 24.23 9.65 9.26
CA ARG A 472 23.39 9.80 8.06
C ARG A 472 22.24 10.77 8.30
N LEU A 473 21.53 10.62 9.41
CA LEU A 473 20.45 11.52 9.80
C LEU A 473 20.96 12.93 9.99
N ARG A 474 22.11 13.13 10.61
CA ARG A 474 22.76 14.43 10.78
C ARG A 474 23.08 15.10 9.43
N ARG A 475 23.61 14.33 8.46
CA ARG A 475 23.85 14.85 7.10
C ARG A 475 22.56 15.28 6.41
N PHE A 476 21.50 14.47 6.52
CA PHE A 476 20.18 14.81 6.00
C PHE A 476 19.66 16.09 6.64
N GLN A 477 19.64 16.16 7.96
CA GLN A 477 19.19 17.32 8.73
C GLN A 477 19.98 18.57 8.38
N ALA A 478 21.30 18.49 8.26
CA ALA A 478 22.16 19.60 7.87
C ALA A 478 21.84 20.13 6.46
N ARG A 479 21.41 19.29 5.53
CA ARG A 479 20.99 19.70 4.19
C ARG A 479 19.59 20.31 4.18
N THR A 480 18.64 19.61 4.78
CA THR A 480 17.21 19.95 4.70
C THR A 480 16.86 21.18 5.52
N TYR A 481 17.46 21.31 6.71
CA TYR A 481 17.15 22.40 7.64
C TYR A 481 18.13 23.57 7.57
N ARG A 482 18.96 23.63 6.54
CA ARG A 482 19.89 24.75 6.31
C ARG A 482 19.18 26.08 6.33
N ASN A 483 17.97 26.15 5.81
CA ASN A 483 17.14 27.35 5.72
C ASN A 483 16.40 27.71 7.02
N TRP A 484 16.46 26.83 8.05
CA TRP A 484 15.80 27.08 9.34
C TRP A 484 16.69 27.80 10.35
N GLY A 485 17.84 28.30 9.88
CA GLY A 485 18.79 29.08 10.66
C GLY A 485 19.64 28.25 11.63
N PRO A 486 20.55 28.91 12.37
CA PRO A 486 21.51 28.22 13.24
C PRO A 486 20.88 27.43 14.38
N VAL A 487 19.68 27.82 14.84
CA VAL A 487 18.96 27.15 15.91
C VAL A 487 18.39 25.82 15.45
N GLY A 488 17.73 25.80 14.29
CA GLY A 488 17.23 24.56 13.69
C GLY A 488 18.33 23.54 13.40
N MET A 489 19.48 24.01 12.92
CA MET A 489 20.67 23.20 12.66
C MET A 489 21.26 22.54 13.91
N ARG A 490 21.05 23.11 15.09
CA ARG A 490 21.47 22.52 16.37
C ARG A 490 20.42 21.63 17.01
N TYR A 491 19.17 21.97 16.85
CA TYR A 491 18.04 21.29 17.49
C TYR A 491 17.92 19.83 17.07
N TYR A 492 17.94 19.55 15.76
CA TYR A 492 17.73 18.18 15.27
C TYR A 492 18.84 17.18 15.60
N PRO A 493 20.15 17.52 15.60
CA PRO A 493 21.18 16.63 16.11
C PRO A 493 21.01 16.27 17.59
N GLU A 494 20.55 17.23 18.41
CA GLU A 494 20.31 16.96 19.83
C GLU A 494 19.09 16.04 20.05
N ILE A 495 18.04 16.16 19.23
CA ILE A 495 16.92 15.20 19.23
C ILE A 495 17.43 13.78 18.95
N SER A 496 18.30 13.61 17.95
CA SER A 496 18.88 12.30 17.65
C SER A 496 19.67 11.72 18.83
N ARG A 497 20.41 12.56 19.57
CA ARG A 497 21.12 12.15 20.79
C ARG A 497 20.16 11.73 21.90
N ALA A 498 19.12 12.52 22.12
CA ALA A 498 18.14 12.27 23.16
C ALA A 498 17.32 10.99 22.89
N VAL A 499 16.97 10.72 21.63
CA VAL A 499 16.35 9.43 21.22
C VAL A 499 17.23 8.25 21.60
N LEU A 500 18.54 8.36 21.41
CA LEU A 500 19.50 7.33 21.82
C LEU A 500 19.75 7.29 23.33
N GLY A 501 19.11 8.18 24.11
CA GLY A 501 19.30 8.25 25.56
C GLY A 501 20.63 8.89 25.97
N ILE A 502 21.29 9.63 25.08
CA ILE A 502 22.55 10.33 25.36
C ILE A 502 22.22 11.67 26.01
N PRO A 503 22.69 11.94 27.24
CA PRO A 503 22.47 13.23 27.91
C PRO A 503 23.07 14.37 27.10
N GLY A 504 22.32 15.46 26.93
CA GLY A 504 22.80 16.67 26.30
C GLY A 504 22.66 17.85 27.24
N ASP A 505 23.78 18.44 27.69
CA ASP A 505 23.76 19.65 28.51
C ASP A 505 23.22 20.86 27.77
N SER A 506 23.21 20.79 26.44
CA SER A 506 22.77 21.86 25.53
C SER A 506 21.29 21.81 25.16
N VAL A 507 20.56 20.73 25.45
CA VAL A 507 19.15 20.58 25.03
C VAL A 507 18.27 21.72 25.52
N ASN A 508 18.39 22.08 26.82
CA ASN A 508 17.64 23.20 27.42
C ASN A 508 17.95 24.54 26.75
N ALA A 509 19.22 24.84 26.48
CA ALA A 509 19.63 26.10 25.85
C ALA A 509 19.16 26.18 24.39
N ILE A 510 19.21 25.06 23.69
CA ILE A 510 18.79 24.99 22.30
C ILE A 510 17.27 25.09 22.16
N GLU A 511 16.51 24.40 23.03
CA GLU A 511 15.05 24.52 23.08
C GLU A 511 14.63 25.95 23.42
N HIS A 512 15.27 26.58 24.41
CA HIS A 512 14.99 27.96 24.78
C HIS A 512 15.24 28.92 23.61
N ALA A 513 16.38 28.82 22.96
CA ALA A 513 16.71 29.63 21.79
C ALA A 513 15.77 29.37 20.60
N TRP A 514 15.30 28.14 20.43
CA TRP A 514 14.36 27.80 19.38
C TRP A 514 12.95 28.37 19.65
N PHE A 515 12.48 28.30 20.90
CA PHE A 515 11.23 28.94 21.33
C PHE A 515 11.28 30.45 21.26
N ASP A 516 12.39 31.06 21.65
CA ASP A 516 12.56 32.52 21.59
C ASP A 516 12.58 33.04 20.14
N SER A 517 13.17 32.31 19.20
CA SER A 517 13.30 32.73 17.81
C SER A 517 12.05 32.47 16.95
N ASN A 518 11.21 31.50 17.30
CA ASN A 518 10.07 31.09 16.49
C ASN A 518 8.71 31.36 17.14
N GLY A 519 8.70 31.84 18.40
CA GLY A 519 7.51 31.85 19.26
C GLY A 519 7.06 30.44 19.61
N VAL A 520 5.94 30.31 20.31
CA VAL A 520 5.21 29.01 20.35
C VAL A 520 4.97 28.64 18.91
N PRO A 521 5.53 27.54 18.41
CA PRO A 521 5.62 27.29 16.98
C PRO A 521 4.29 27.58 16.32
N ASN A 522 4.35 28.15 15.12
CA ASN A 522 3.19 28.40 14.24
C ASN A 522 2.44 27.10 13.89
N CYS A 523 2.59 26.08 14.70
CA CYS A 523 1.81 24.86 14.78
C CYS A 523 0.37 25.21 15.19
N ARG A 524 -0.36 25.88 14.28
CA ARG A 524 -1.81 26.04 14.42
C ARG A 524 -2.55 24.70 14.30
N ASN A 525 -1.83 23.65 13.91
CA ASN A 525 -2.37 22.31 13.73
C ASN A 525 -2.19 21.50 15.03
N PRO A 526 -3.26 20.93 15.60
CA PRO A 526 -3.19 20.07 16.79
C PRO A 526 -2.20 18.90 16.65
N VAL A 527 -2.14 18.25 15.47
CA VAL A 527 -1.20 17.17 15.19
C VAL A 527 0.27 17.64 15.31
N CYS A 528 0.60 18.81 14.77
CA CYS A 528 1.93 19.39 14.88
C CYS A 528 2.27 19.74 16.35
N ARG A 529 1.33 20.31 17.11
CA ARG A 529 1.52 20.57 18.55
C ARG A 529 1.77 19.29 19.34
N ARG A 530 0.95 18.26 19.10
CA ARG A 530 1.05 16.97 19.77
C ARG A 530 2.39 16.28 19.48
N SER A 531 2.80 16.23 18.21
CA SER A 531 4.08 15.65 17.80
C SER A 531 5.28 16.34 18.42
N TYR A 532 5.23 17.66 18.49
CA TYR A 532 6.25 18.48 19.11
C TYR A 532 6.36 18.24 20.63
N LEU A 533 5.21 18.08 21.27
CA LEU A 533 5.12 17.88 22.72
C LEU A 533 5.61 16.52 23.15
N VAL A 534 5.28 15.46 22.41
CA VAL A 534 5.80 14.11 22.70
C VAL A 534 7.32 14.09 22.72
N LEU A 535 7.96 14.73 21.75
CA LEU A 535 9.42 14.83 21.71
C LEU A 535 9.96 15.66 22.89
N THR A 536 9.38 16.83 23.13
CA THR A 536 9.80 17.70 24.22
C THR A 536 9.67 16.97 25.55
N MET A 537 8.64 16.15 25.76
CA MET A 537 8.45 15.38 26.99
C MET A 537 9.41 14.20 27.09
N ILE A 538 9.61 13.42 26.04
CA ILE A 538 10.59 12.32 26.03
C ILE A 538 11.99 12.82 26.40
N PHE A 539 12.30 14.08 26.05
CA PHE A 539 13.60 14.70 26.34
C PHE A 539 13.61 15.45 27.66
N ALA A 540 12.47 16.06 28.01
CA ALA A 540 12.32 16.91 29.18
C ALA A 540 12.50 16.15 30.48
N LEU A 541 11.95 14.95 30.56
CA LEU A 541 11.78 14.26 31.81
C LEU A 541 13.09 13.77 32.45
N ARG A 542 14.15 13.59 31.67
CA ARG A 542 15.45 13.11 32.17
C ARG A 542 16.54 14.15 32.29
N THR A 543 16.33 15.37 31.78
CA THR A 543 17.35 16.42 31.84
C THR A 543 17.01 17.37 32.98
N PRO A 544 17.94 17.67 33.93
CA PRO A 544 17.73 18.73 34.88
C PRO A 544 17.38 20.03 34.16
N ARG A 545 16.18 20.57 34.39
CA ARG A 545 15.70 21.76 33.70
C ARG A 545 15.69 22.96 34.60
N THR A 546 16.29 24.02 34.10
CA THR A 546 16.18 25.36 34.66
C THR A 546 15.10 26.20 34.02
N TRP A 547 14.56 25.72 32.89
CA TRP A 547 13.51 26.39 32.12
C TRP A 547 12.57 25.40 31.44
N TRP A 548 11.30 25.75 31.40
CA TRP A 548 10.27 24.99 30.70
C TRP A 548 9.60 25.89 29.66
N PRO A 549 9.34 25.41 28.45
CA PRO A 549 8.60 26.19 27.47
C PRO A 549 7.23 26.56 28.03
N PRO A 550 6.69 27.75 27.68
CA PRO A 550 5.34 28.12 28.05
C PRO A 550 4.38 27.21 27.32
N PHE A 551 3.90 26.18 28.00
CA PHE A 551 2.85 25.33 27.47
C PHE A 551 1.52 26.06 27.58
N PRO A 552 0.79 26.27 26.44
CA PRO A 552 -0.60 26.67 26.52
C PRO A 552 -1.34 25.66 27.38
N GLN A 553 -2.18 26.13 28.30
CA GLN A 553 -3.11 25.24 28.99
C GLN A 553 -4.06 24.68 27.93
N ASP A 554 -3.79 23.47 27.48
CA ASP A 554 -4.68 22.73 26.61
C ASP A 554 -5.33 21.65 27.50
N PRO A 555 -6.62 21.78 27.84
CA PRO A 555 -7.29 20.84 28.72
C PRO A 555 -7.41 19.44 28.14
N VAL A 556 -6.88 19.23 26.96
CA VAL A 556 -7.13 18.08 26.11
C VAL A 556 -5.94 17.18 25.91
N ASP A 557 -4.71 17.70 25.96
CA ASP A 557 -3.54 16.84 25.86
C ASP A 557 -2.97 16.55 27.23
N ILE A 558 -3.24 15.32 27.68
CA ILE A 558 -2.80 14.81 28.99
C ILE A 558 -1.27 14.83 29.13
N ARG A 559 -0.53 14.80 28.01
CA ARG A 559 0.92 14.93 27.98
C ARG A 559 1.35 16.37 28.31
N MET A 560 0.59 17.34 27.83
CA MET A 560 0.81 18.75 28.16
C MET A 560 0.53 19.04 29.61
N ASP A 561 -0.51 18.45 30.17
CA ASP A 561 -0.80 18.55 31.61
C ASP A 561 0.32 17.95 32.44
N GLY A 562 0.94 16.84 31.99
CA GLY A 562 2.10 16.24 32.63
C GLY A 562 3.32 17.19 32.64
N ALA A 563 3.66 17.79 31.51
CA ALA A 563 4.77 18.74 31.42
C ALA A 563 4.49 20.02 32.24
N ALA A 564 3.29 20.53 32.18
CA ALA A 564 2.86 21.68 33.00
C ALA A 564 2.86 21.37 34.50
N ALA A 565 2.49 20.14 34.89
CA ALA A 565 2.58 19.65 36.26
C ALA A 565 4.03 19.58 36.74
N MET A 566 4.95 19.09 35.90
CA MET A 566 6.39 19.05 36.17
C MET A 566 6.95 20.46 36.41
N SER A 567 6.60 21.42 35.54
CA SER A 567 7.08 22.81 35.66
C SER A 567 6.62 23.49 36.95
N ARG A 568 5.52 23.05 37.53
CA ARG A 568 4.97 23.54 38.80
C ARG A 568 5.37 22.71 40.01
N GLY A 569 6.06 21.60 39.83
CA GLY A 569 6.39 20.65 40.92
C GLY A 569 5.16 19.88 41.46
N ASP A 570 4.08 19.80 40.64
CA ASP A 570 2.84 19.10 41.01
C ASP A 570 2.99 17.58 40.78
N THR A 571 3.52 16.88 41.76
CA THR A 571 3.74 15.42 41.71
C THR A 571 2.45 14.62 41.63
N ALA A 572 1.33 15.13 42.18
CA ALA A 572 0.03 14.47 42.13
C ALA A 572 -0.56 14.52 40.70
N ALA A 573 -0.49 15.68 40.06
CA ALA A 573 -0.90 15.82 38.65
C ALA A 573 -0.02 15.00 37.72
N LEU A 574 1.31 14.97 37.92
CA LEU A 574 2.22 14.15 37.16
C LEU A 574 1.88 12.66 37.28
N ARG A 575 1.56 12.17 38.48
CA ARG A 575 1.14 10.77 38.69
C ARG A 575 -0.16 10.45 37.97
N ARG A 576 -1.17 11.32 38.05
CA ARG A 576 -2.42 11.13 37.32
C ARG A 576 -2.18 11.06 35.81
N GLY A 577 -1.36 11.97 35.26
CA GLY A 577 -0.99 11.98 33.84
C GLY A 577 -0.30 10.69 33.42
N ALA A 578 0.72 10.23 34.17
CA ALA A 578 1.45 8.99 33.89
C ALA A 578 0.51 7.76 33.88
N VAL A 579 -0.36 7.63 34.88
CA VAL A 579 -1.32 6.50 34.96
C VAL A 579 -2.31 6.54 33.80
N THR A 580 -2.77 7.72 33.40
CA THR A 580 -3.72 7.84 32.29
C THR A 580 -3.06 7.53 30.94
N LEU A 581 -1.81 7.98 30.72
CA LEU A 581 -1.04 7.62 29.51
C LEU A 581 -0.82 6.11 29.43
N ASP A 582 -0.33 5.48 30.48
CA ASP A 582 -0.10 4.03 30.51
C ASP A 582 -1.40 3.23 30.27
N SER A 583 -2.51 3.66 30.87
CA SER A 583 -3.81 3.03 30.67
C SER A 583 -4.35 3.20 29.24
N LEU A 584 -4.16 4.38 28.67
CA LEU A 584 -4.57 4.69 27.30
C LEU A 584 -3.78 3.87 26.28
N SER A 585 -2.47 3.85 26.41
CA SER A 585 -1.58 3.09 25.55
C SER A 585 -1.93 1.61 25.55
N ARG A 586 -2.23 1.03 26.72
CA ARG A 586 -2.72 -0.36 26.82
C ARG A 586 -4.03 -0.59 26.05
N ALA A 587 -4.94 0.37 26.11
CA ALA A 587 -6.20 0.27 25.38
C ALA A 587 -5.99 0.38 23.86
N ILE A 588 -5.11 1.25 23.41
CA ILE A 588 -4.73 1.43 22.01
C ILE A 588 -4.11 0.15 21.44
N ALA A 589 -3.12 -0.40 22.14
CA ALA A 589 -2.45 -1.62 21.72
C ALA A 589 -3.40 -2.84 21.71
N ALA A 590 -4.28 -2.95 22.72
CA ALA A 590 -5.28 -4.02 22.78
C ALA A 590 -6.29 -3.97 21.60
N ALA A 591 -6.55 -2.79 21.05
CA ALA A 591 -7.38 -2.60 19.88
C ALA A 591 -6.64 -2.85 18.55
N GLY A 592 -5.33 -3.07 18.58
CA GLY A 592 -4.50 -3.27 17.39
C GLY A 592 -4.13 -2.00 16.65
N TYR A 593 -4.33 -0.85 17.30
CA TYR A 593 -3.87 0.43 16.75
C TYR A 593 -2.44 0.70 17.17
N GLU A 594 -1.78 1.50 16.38
CA GLU A 594 -0.42 1.92 16.63
C GLU A 594 -0.36 2.92 17.78
N ASP A 595 0.62 2.74 18.66
CA ASP A 595 0.91 3.61 19.80
C ASP A 595 1.94 4.69 19.42
N GLU A 596 1.96 5.79 20.16
CA GLU A 596 2.92 6.89 20.02
C GLU A 596 4.10 6.78 21.00
N ALA A 597 4.37 5.59 21.55
CA ALA A 597 5.38 5.34 22.59
C ALA A 597 5.10 6.09 23.92
N ASP A 598 3.84 6.23 24.25
CA ASP A 598 3.37 6.91 25.47
C ASP A 598 3.85 6.23 26.76
N GLU A 599 4.11 4.91 26.70
CA GLU A 599 4.68 4.16 27.83
C GLU A 599 6.10 4.62 28.20
N ILE A 600 6.90 5.07 27.23
CA ILE A 600 8.23 5.62 27.53
C ILE A 600 8.08 6.91 28.36
N VAL A 601 7.12 7.75 27.99
CA VAL A 601 6.81 8.99 28.72
C VAL A 601 6.26 8.67 30.10
N ALA A 602 5.33 7.73 30.21
CA ALA A 602 4.77 7.30 31.47
C ALA A 602 5.86 6.71 32.40
N ALA A 603 6.75 5.87 31.86
CA ALA A 603 7.86 5.28 32.63
C ALA A 603 8.83 6.35 33.15
N ASP A 604 9.19 7.32 32.31
CA ASP A 604 10.05 8.44 32.74
C ASP A 604 9.37 9.28 33.85
N ALA A 605 8.06 9.52 33.73
CA ALA A 605 7.30 10.21 34.78
C ALA A 605 7.25 9.41 36.12
N PHE A 606 7.02 8.09 36.05
CA PHE A 606 7.08 7.22 37.22
C PHE A 606 8.47 7.22 37.87
N LEU A 607 9.55 7.24 37.10
CA LEU A 607 10.93 7.33 37.63
C LEU A 607 11.16 8.65 38.34
N LEU A 608 10.64 9.77 37.84
CA LEU A 608 10.71 11.06 38.56
C LEU A 608 9.92 11.06 39.86
N LEU A 609 8.86 10.26 39.94
CA LEU A 609 8.09 10.04 41.15
C LEU A 609 8.69 8.96 42.07
N HIS A 610 9.90 8.48 41.78
CA HIS A 610 10.58 7.40 42.47
C HIS A 610 9.80 6.07 42.45
N ASP A 611 8.92 5.86 41.49
CA ASP A 611 8.11 4.65 41.32
C ASP A 611 8.69 3.72 40.24
N SER A 612 9.82 3.13 40.56
CA SER A 612 10.51 2.20 39.65
C SER A 612 9.70 0.93 39.33
N THR A 613 8.70 0.61 40.16
CA THR A 613 7.82 -0.55 39.89
C THR A 613 6.84 -0.26 38.78
N ALA A 614 6.15 0.89 38.82
CA ALA A 614 5.25 1.31 37.76
C ALA A 614 6.04 1.53 36.47
N ALA A 615 7.20 2.19 36.51
CA ALA A 615 8.07 2.36 35.36
C ALA A 615 8.46 1.03 34.68
N LEU A 616 8.79 0.01 35.47
CA LEU A 616 9.10 -1.32 34.91
C LEU A 616 7.88 -1.99 34.28
N GLN A 617 6.70 -1.83 34.86
CA GLN A 617 5.47 -2.37 34.29
C GLN A 617 5.14 -1.74 32.92
N SER A 618 5.28 -0.41 32.78
CA SER A 618 5.12 0.28 31.52
C SER A 618 6.14 -0.19 30.47
N MET A 619 7.40 -0.33 30.86
CA MET A 619 8.45 -0.80 29.93
C MET A 619 8.30 -2.27 29.54
N ARG A 620 7.83 -3.13 30.43
CA ARG A 620 7.50 -4.52 30.09
C ARG A 620 6.37 -4.56 29.07
N PHE A 621 5.32 -3.80 29.29
CA PHE A 621 4.21 -3.75 28.36
C PHE A 621 4.65 -3.22 26.99
N PHE A 622 5.36 -2.09 26.94
CA PHE A 622 5.83 -1.52 25.67
C PHE A 622 6.71 -2.50 24.88
N VAL A 623 7.70 -3.09 25.53
CA VAL A 623 8.68 -3.95 24.86
C VAL A 623 8.09 -5.32 24.49
N ASP A 624 7.21 -5.89 25.32
CA ASP A 624 6.66 -7.24 25.09
C ASP A 624 5.37 -7.23 24.25
N SER A 625 4.62 -6.13 24.23
CA SER A 625 3.30 -6.08 23.60
C SER A 625 3.17 -5.04 22.50
N VAL A 626 3.82 -3.87 22.65
CA VAL A 626 3.71 -2.78 21.67
C VAL A 626 4.75 -2.93 20.56
N ILE A 627 6.04 -3.07 20.88
CA ILE A 627 7.10 -3.21 19.86
C ILE A 627 6.79 -4.34 18.85
N PRO A 628 6.34 -5.54 19.24
CA PRO A 628 6.05 -6.60 18.29
C PRO A 628 5.07 -6.21 17.19
N THR A 629 4.05 -5.41 17.52
CA THR A 629 2.99 -4.97 16.56
C THR A 629 3.23 -3.59 15.97
N MET A 630 4.11 -2.76 16.59
CA MET A 630 4.39 -1.40 16.12
C MET A 630 5.30 -1.44 14.87
N PRO A 631 4.90 -0.84 13.74
CA PRO A 631 5.78 -0.72 12.58
C PRO A 631 7.00 0.17 12.87
N MET A 632 8.17 -0.30 12.46
CA MET A 632 9.43 0.45 12.62
C MET A 632 9.39 1.82 11.93
N MET A 633 8.77 1.86 10.75
CA MET A 633 8.68 3.05 9.89
C MET A 633 7.54 3.99 10.25
N ARG A 634 6.85 3.75 11.37
CA ARG A 634 5.79 4.64 11.81
C ARG A 634 6.32 6.06 12.04
N THR A 635 5.60 7.03 11.50
CA THR A 635 5.86 8.45 11.75
C THR A 635 5.27 8.85 13.10
N ILE A 636 6.13 9.11 14.09
CA ILE A 636 5.70 9.64 15.39
C ILE A 636 5.46 11.15 15.29
N ASN A 637 6.29 11.85 14.50
CA ASN A 637 6.14 13.29 14.23
C ASN A 637 7.02 13.76 13.06
N LEU A 638 6.87 15.05 12.68
CA LEU A 638 7.63 15.65 11.58
C LEU A 638 9.15 15.70 11.82
N SER A 639 9.61 15.61 13.06
CA SER A 639 11.03 15.71 13.43
C SER A 639 11.72 14.36 13.56
N LEU A 640 10.95 13.31 13.88
CA LEU A 640 11.36 11.92 13.94
C LEU A 640 10.33 11.06 13.21
N PRO A 641 10.53 10.83 11.93
CA PRO A 641 9.55 10.12 11.12
C PRO A 641 9.37 8.64 11.48
N LEU A 642 10.17 8.11 12.43
CA LEU A 642 10.16 6.68 12.72
C LEU A 642 10.12 6.35 14.22
N ALA A 643 9.28 5.38 14.60
CA ALA A 643 9.19 4.84 15.97
C ALA A 643 10.39 3.94 16.33
N GLY A 644 10.92 3.20 15.36
CA GLY A 644 11.99 2.24 15.54
C GLY A 644 13.21 2.74 16.33
N PRO A 645 13.70 3.98 16.16
CA PRO A 645 14.79 4.55 16.94
C PRO A 645 14.57 4.56 18.46
N LEU A 646 13.33 4.54 18.94
CA LEU A 646 13.02 4.49 20.36
C LEU A 646 13.16 3.09 20.96
N TRP A 647 13.13 2.04 20.18
CA TRP A 647 13.13 0.66 20.66
C TRP A 647 14.40 0.28 21.46
N PRO A 648 15.64 0.55 20.97
CA PRO A 648 16.83 0.24 21.75
C PRO A 648 16.88 0.98 23.10
N ARG A 649 16.39 2.24 23.13
CA ARG A 649 16.28 3.01 24.37
C ARG A 649 15.30 2.37 25.34
N ALA A 650 14.12 1.94 24.87
CA ALA A 650 13.13 1.28 25.71
C ALA A 650 13.66 -0.07 26.25
N MET A 651 14.34 -0.85 25.40
CA MET A 651 14.98 -2.10 25.79
C MET A 651 16.07 -1.87 26.85
N LEU A 652 16.89 -0.83 26.69
CA LEU A 652 17.92 -0.45 27.66
C LEU A 652 17.31 -0.02 28.96
N LEU A 653 16.28 0.83 28.96
CA LEU A 653 15.58 1.25 30.17
C LEU A 653 14.96 0.06 30.90
N ARG A 654 14.38 -0.86 30.18
CA ARG A 654 13.86 -2.11 30.75
C ARG A 654 14.97 -2.91 31.39
N ALA A 655 16.12 -3.09 30.72
CA ALA A 655 17.27 -3.80 31.27
C ALA A 655 17.76 -3.19 32.59
N ASP A 656 17.88 -1.85 32.63
CA ASP A 656 18.29 -1.10 33.80
C ASP A 656 17.31 -1.30 34.98
N LEU A 657 16.00 -1.25 34.70
CA LEU A 657 14.96 -1.46 35.72
C LEU A 657 14.87 -2.91 36.21
N GLU A 658 15.05 -3.90 35.33
CA GLU A 658 15.12 -5.32 35.70
C GLU A 658 16.34 -5.60 36.61
N ALA A 659 17.50 -5.02 36.26
CA ALA A 659 18.71 -5.11 37.08
C ALA A 659 18.50 -4.50 38.47
N ALA A 660 17.89 -3.30 38.54
CA ALA A 660 17.59 -2.62 39.81
C ALA A 660 16.62 -3.41 40.71
N LYS A 661 15.78 -4.27 40.13
CA LYS A 661 14.86 -5.17 40.87
C LYS A 661 15.45 -6.55 41.16
N GLY A 662 16.72 -6.79 40.81
CA GLY A 662 17.38 -8.08 41.01
C GLY A 662 17.04 -9.16 39.98
N ASN A 663 16.32 -8.83 38.93
CA ASN A 663 15.93 -9.76 37.84
C ASN A 663 17.11 -9.96 36.87
N ALA A 664 18.22 -10.53 37.32
CA ALA A 664 19.48 -10.60 36.58
C ALA A 664 19.38 -11.30 35.22
N ALA A 665 18.53 -12.33 35.08
CA ALA A 665 18.35 -13.04 33.80
C ALA A 665 17.67 -12.15 32.77
N ALA A 666 16.57 -11.47 33.13
CA ALA A 666 15.86 -10.55 32.26
C ALA A 666 16.74 -9.33 31.90
N ALA A 667 17.47 -8.78 32.86
CA ALA A 667 18.40 -7.69 32.62
C ALA A 667 19.47 -8.09 31.59
N ARG A 668 20.11 -9.25 31.76
CA ARG A 668 21.12 -9.77 30.81
C ARG A 668 20.53 -9.98 29.41
N TYR A 669 19.34 -10.54 29.29
CA TYR A 669 18.67 -10.73 28.02
C TYR A 669 18.52 -9.40 27.24
N TRP A 670 18.01 -8.37 27.91
CA TRP A 670 17.79 -7.08 27.23
C TRP A 670 19.09 -6.31 26.98
N TYR A 671 20.06 -6.37 27.90
CA TYR A 671 21.38 -5.80 27.63
C TYR A 671 22.07 -6.45 26.46
N SER A 672 21.97 -7.78 26.29
CA SER A 672 22.58 -8.47 25.13
C SER A 672 21.95 -8.05 23.82
N ARG A 673 20.62 -7.83 23.79
CA ARG A 673 19.92 -7.34 22.60
C ARG A 673 20.36 -5.93 22.22
N VAL A 674 20.47 -5.02 23.19
CA VAL A 674 20.96 -3.66 22.93
C VAL A 674 22.43 -3.68 22.49
N ALA A 675 23.28 -4.51 23.13
CA ALA A 675 24.67 -4.66 22.73
C ALA A 675 24.82 -5.17 21.29
N ASP A 676 23.99 -6.11 20.87
CA ASP A 676 23.98 -6.60 19.49
C ASP A 676 23.52 -5.52 18.52
N LEU A 677 22.42 -4.82 18.79
CA LEU A 677 21.96 -3.72 17.95
C LEU A 677 23.01 -2.64 17.78
N TRP A 678 23.71 -2.27 18.87
CA TRP A 678 24.69 -1.19 18.92
C TRP A 678 26.15 -1.65 18.74
N ALA A 679 26.40 -2.88 18.31
CA ALA A 679 27.77 -3.42 18.19
C ALA A 679 28.72 -2.53 17.34
N GLU A 680 28.17 -1.80 16.37
CA GLU A 680 28.90 -0.87 15.49
C GLU A 680 28.44 0.59 15.72
N ALA A 681 27.92 0.91 16.89
CA ALA A 681 27.43 2.25 17.19
C ALA A 681 28.56 3.29 17.25
N GLY A 682 28.19 4.54 16.97
CA GLY A 682 29.09 5.67 16.96
C GLY A 682 29.75 5.95 18.33
N PRO A 683 30.79 6.81 18.37
CA PRO A 683 31.58 7.05 19.57
C PRO A 683 30.77 7.57 20.76
N GLU A 684 29.66 8.24 20.51
CA GLU A 684 28.78 8.79 21.55
C GLU A 684 28.11 7.72 22.43
N LEU A 685 27.91 6.50 21.91
CA LEU A 685 27.30 5.37 22.62
C LEU A 685 28.34 4.45 23.26
N GLN A 686 29.63 4.62 23.01
CA GLN A 686 30.68 3.76 23.55
C GLN A 686 30.71 3.70 25.10
N PRO A 687 30.50 4.81 25.85
CA PRO A 687 30.40 4.75 27.31
C PRO A 687 29.21 3.86 27.77
N THR A 688 28.07 3.95 27.09
CA THR A 688 26.88 3.12 27.37
C THR A 688 27.16 1.65 27.09
N LEU A 689 27.76 1.35 25.95
CA LEU A 689 28.15 -0.01 25.57
C LEU A 689 29.15 -0.61 26.56
N ALA A 690 30.16 0.13 27.00
CA ALA A 690 31.08 -0.31 28.01
C ALA A 690 30.38 -0.65 29.36
N ARG A 691 29.35 0.11 29.74
CA ARG A 691 28.50 -0.18 30.90
C ARG A 691 27.70 -1.48 30.67
N ILE A 692 27.10 -1.65 29.51
CA ILE A 692 26.33 -2.84 29.14
C ILE A 692 27.24 -4.10 29.19
N HIS A 693 28.43 -4.04 28.59
CA HIS A 693 29.38 -5.15 28.60
C HIS A 693 29.79 -5.55 30.01
N ARG A 694 30.08 -4.58 30.88
CA ARG A 694 30.35 -4.90 32.32
C ARG A 694 29.16 -5.59 32.99
N ALA A 695 27.92 -5.16 32.68
CA ALA A 695 26.71 -5.81 33.23
C ALA A 695 26.51 -7.24 32.70
N LEU A 696 27.02 -7.54 31.51
CA LEU A 696 26.98 -8.87 30.92
C LEU A 696 28.09 -9.81 31.47
N GLY A 697 29.07 -9.28 32.18
CA GLY A 697 30.19 -10.07 32.76
C GLY A 697 31.43 -10.08 31.86
N GLY A 698 31.58 -9.12 30.97
CA GLY A 698 32.74 -8.90 30.09
C GLY A 698 33.68 -7.85 30.66
#